data_ed169d02b192ee3e73a47be5b409f7c2
#
_entry.id   ed169d02b192ee3e73a47be5b409f7c2
#
_cell.length_a   1.000
_cell.length_b   1.000
_cell.length_c   1.000
_cell.angle_alpha   90.00
_cell.angle_beta   90.00
_cell.angle_gamma   90.00
#
_symmetry.space_group_name_H-M   'P 1'
#
loop_
_entity.id
_entity.type
_entity.pdbx_description
1 polymer ?
#
loop_
_entity_poly.entity_id
_entity_poly.type
_entity_poly.pdbx_seq_one_letter_code
_entity_poly.pdbx_strand_id
1 'polypeptide(L)'
;MIGIFSSGIWRIPHLEKFLAQPCQKLSLLRPVPQEVDAIAVWGHRPSAAKPVAIAKAAGKPVIRLEDGFVRSLDLGVNGEPPLSLVVDDCGIYYDASKPSALEKLVQDKAGNTALISLAREAMHTIVTGDLSKYNLAPAFVADESERSDIVLVVDQTFNDMSVMYGNAGPHEFAAMLEAAMAENPQAEIWVKVHPDVLEGKKTGYFADLRATQRVRLIAENVSPQSLLRHVSRVYVVTSQYGFEALLAGKPVTCFGQPWYAGWGLTDDRHPQSALLSARRGSATLEELFAAAYLRYCRYIDPLTGAASDLFTVLQWLQLERNHQQQRNGYLWSPGLTLWKSAILKPFLRTATNRLSYSRRCTAATACVVWGVKGEQQWLAEAQQKSLPLWRMEDGFLRSSGLGSDLLPPLSLVLDKRGIYYDATRPSDLEVLLNHSQLTLAQQMRAEKLRQRLVESKLSKYNLGANFSLPAEAKDKKVILVPGQVEDDASIKTGTVSIKSNLELLRTVRERNPHAYIVYKPHPDVLVGNRKGDIPAELIAELADYQALDADIIQCIQRADEVHTMTSLSGFEALLHGKQVHCYGLPFYAGWGLTVDEHHCPRREQKLTLADLIYQALIVYPTYIHPTRLQPITVEDAAEYLIQTPRKPLFITRKKAGRVIRYYRKLIMFCKVRFG
;
A
#
# COMPACT_ATOMS: atom_id res chain seq x y z
N MET A 1 3.57 28.94 -21.79
CA MET A 1 2.37 28.84 -20.91
C MET A 1 1.24 28.13 -21.64
N ILE A 2 0.49 27.25 -20.97
CA ILE A 2 -0.61 26.48 -21.57
C ILE A 2 -1.95 27.10 -21.27
N GLY A 3 -2.73 27.41 -22.30
CA GLY A 3 -4.06 27.98 -22.18
C GLY A 3 -5.15 26.91 -21.98
N ILE A 4 -6.08 27.12 -21.04
CA ILE A 4 -7.12 26.17 -20.66
C ILE A 4 -8.48 26.83 -20.61
N PHE A 5 -9.38 26.43 -21.49
CA PHE A 5 -10.77 26.87 -21.51
C PHE A 5 -11.68 26.03 -20.61
N SER A 6 -11.40 24.74 -20.51
CA SER A 6 -12.23 23.77 -19.78
C SER A 6 -12.09 23.91 -18.26
N SER A 7 -13.20 24.17 -17.57
CA SER A 7 -13.21 24.16 -16.10
C SER A 7 -12.97 22.76 -15.51
N GLY A 8 -13.29 21.69 -16.25
CA GLY A 8 -12.97 20.32 -15.85
C GLY A 8 -11.47 20.08 -15.82
N ILE A 9 -10.75 20.47 -16.88
CA ILE A 9 -9.28 20.36 -16.93
C ILE A 9 -8.66 21.26 -15.85
N TRP A 10 -9.14 22.50 -15.70
CA TRP A 10 -8.61 23.45 -14.73
C TRP A 10 -8.67 22.95 -13.27
N ARG A 11 -9.64 22.09 -12.95
CA ARG A 11 -9.83 21.53 -11.61
C ARG A 11 -8.98 20.29 -11.34
N ILE A 12 -8.23 19.79 -12.32
CA ILE A 12 -7.31 18.64 -12.10
C ILE A 12 -6.22 19.09 -11.13
N PRO A 13 -6.06 18.44 -9.99
CA PRO A 13 -4.99 18.76 -9.05
C PRO A 13 -3.61 18.62 -9.73
N HIS A 14 -2.70 19.53 -9.39
CA HIS A 14 -1.31 19.50 -9.89
C HIS A 14 -1.18 19.52 -11.43
N LEU A 15 -2.13 20.11 -12.14
CA LEU A 15 -2.16 20.13 -13.61
C LEU A 15 -0.86 20.66 -14.23
N GLU A 16 -0.26 21.72 -13.66
CA GLU A 16 1.01 22.28 -14.13
C GLU A 16 2.19 21.30 -14.01
N LYS A 17 2.13 20.38 -13.04
CA LYS A 17 3.13 19.31 -12.90
C LYS A 17 2.99 18.26 -14.02
N PHE A 18 1.74 17.89 -14.36
CA PHE A 18 1.47 17.02 -15.51
C PHE A 18 1.92 17.66 -16.83
N LEU A 19 1.65 18.96 -17.01
CA LEU A 19 2.01 19.67 -18.23
C LEU A 19 3.48 20.10 -18.28
N ALA A 20 4.18 20.09 -17.13
CA ALA A 20 5.54 20.61 -16.97
C ALA A 20 5.68 22.09 -17.41
N GLN A 21 4.59 22.83 -17.39
CA GLN A 21 4.51 24.24 -17.78
C GLN A 21 3.44 24.97 -16.96
N PRO A 22 3.59 26.29 -16.73
CA PRO A 22 2.53 27.12 -16.16
C PRO A 22 1.27 27.12 -17.00
N CYS A 23 0.12 27.20 -16.33
CA CYS A 23 -1.20 27.16 -16.96
C CYS A 23 -1.95 28.47 -16.74
N GLN A 24 -2.73 28.87 -17.75
CA GLN A 24 -3.62 30.04 -17.69
C GLN A 24 -5.04 29.66 -18.05
N LYS A 25 -5.98 30.03 -17.18
CA LYS A 25 -7.41 29.85 -17.46
C LYS A 25 -7.87 30.88 -18.48
N LEU A 26 -8.43 30.41 -19.58
CA LEU A 26 -8.91 31.24 -20.68
C LEU A 26 -10.45 31.37 -20.68
N SER A 27 -10.93 32.48 -21.29
CA SER A 27 -12.35 32.73 -21.52
C SER A 27 -12.65 32.63 -23.01
N LEU A 28 -13.73 31.95 -23.37
CA LEU A 28 -14.23 31.87 -24.76
C LEU A 28 -14.65 33.24 -25.36
N LEU A 29 -14.80 34.26 -24.51
CA LEU A 29 -15.22 35.59 -24.89
C LEU A 29 -14.04 36.56 -25.08
N ARG A 30 -12.80 36.15 -24.86
CA ARG A 30 -11.61 36.99 -24.96
C ARG A 30 -10.62 36.42 -25.96
N PRO A 31 -9.82 37.25 -26.64
CA PRO A 31 -8.70 36.77 -27.48
C PRO A 31 -7.72 35.90 -26.65
N VAL A 32 -7.02 35.00 -27.32
CA VAL A 32 -5.96 34.22 -26.72
C VAL A 32 -4.77 35.17 -26.47
N PRO A 33 -4.26 35.27 -25.22
CA PRO A 33 -3.10 36.11 -24.91
C PRO A 33 -1.84 35.64 -25.67
N GLN A 34 -0.92 36.57 -25.96
CA GLN A 34 0.29 36.28 -26.71
C GLN A 34 1.22 35.30 -25.98
N GLU A 35 1.28 35.39 -24.65
CA GLU A 35 2.09 34.56 -23.75
C GLU A 35 1.62 33.09 -23.69
N VAL A 36 0.47 32.78 -24.24
CA VAL A 36 -0.01 31.40 -24.37
C VAL A 36 0.63 30.73 -25.58
N ASP A 37 1.41 29.66 -25.36
CA ASP A 37 2.14 28.95 -26.40
C ASP A 37 1.29 27.85 -27.06
N ALA A 38 0.42 27.20 -26.29
CA ALA A 38 -0.45 26.11 -26.74
C ALA A 38 -1.76 26.08 -25.98
N ILE A 39 -2.78 25.42 -26.53
CA ILE A 39 -4.11 25.24 -25.89
C ILE A 39 -4.34 23.77 -25.57
N ALA A 40 -4.61 23.48 -24.28
CA ALA A 40 -4.92 22.11 -23.84
C ALA A 40 -6.43 21.86 -23.91
N VAL A 41 -6.79 20.69 -24.47
CA VAL A 41 -8.17 20.20 -24.59
C VAL A 41 -8.27 18.75 -24.15
N TRP A 42 -9.46 18.28 -23.80
CA TRP A 42 -9.66 16.88 -23.43
C TRP A 42 -10.05 16.05 -24.66
N GLY A 43 -9.13 15.24 -25.13
CA GLY A 43 -9.29 14.34 -26.27
C GLY A 43 -10.05 14.93 -27.44
N HIS A 44 -11.02 14.16 -27.92
CA HIS A 44 -11.97 14.56 -28.96
C HIS A 44 -13.39 14.82 -28.42
N ARG A 45 -13.55 15.08 -27.11
CA ARG A 45 -14.87 15.38 -26.56
C ARG A 45 -15.54 16.57 -27.28
N PRO A 46 -16.86 16.59 -27.42
CA PRO A 46 -17.59 17.72 -28.08
C PRO A 46 -17.23 19.09 -27.48
N SER A 47 -16.92 19.14 -26.19
CA SER A 47 -16.49 20.36 -25.49
C SER A 47 -15.13 20.90 -25.95
N ALA A 48 -14.31 20.09 -26.63
CA ALA A 48 -13.02 20.50 -27.18
C ALA A 48 -13.15 21.25 -28.53
N ALA A 49 -14.28 21.14 -29.24
CA ALA A 49 -14.43 21.66 -30.59
C ALA A 49 -14.20 23.17 -30.68
N LYS A 50 -14.86 23.97 -29.78
CA LYS A 50 -14.68 25.42 -29.74
C LYS A 50 -13.25 25.85 -29.38
N PRO A 51 -12.61 25.32 -28.29
CA PRO A 51 -11.21 25.56 -27.99
C PRO A 51 -10.26 25.26 -29.14
N VAL A 52 -10.46 24.14 -29.85
CA VAL A 52 -9.64 23.76 -31.03
C VAL A 52 -9.79 24.77 -32.15
N ALA A 53 -11.03 25.22 -32.46
CA ALA A 53 -11.26 26.25 -33.48
C ALA A 53 -10.58 27.59 -33.11
N ILE A 54 -10.66 28.00 -31.85
CA ILE A 54 -10.01 29.22 -31.33
C ILE A 54 -8.47 29.07 -31.44
N ALA A 55 -7.91 27.93 -31.04
CA ALA A 55 -6.48 27.65 -31.15
C ALA A 55 -6.00 27.80 -32.59
N LYS A 56 -6.74 27.19 -33.55
CA LYS A 56 -6.43 27.24 -34.98
C LYS A 56 -6.49 28.71 -35.50
N ALA A 57 -7.52 29.47 -35.13
CA ALA A 57 -7.63 30.88 -35.51
C ALA A 57 -6.51 31.75 -34.94
N ALA A 58 -6.02 31.43 -33.75
CA ALA A 58 -4.92 32.13 -33.09
C ALA A 58 -3.52 31.61 -33.49
N GLY A 59 -3.42 30.63 -34.40
CA GLY A 59 -2.15 30.02 -34.81
C GLY A 59 -1.43 29.26 -33.69
N LYS A 60 -2.16 28.80 -32.67
CA LYS A 60 -1.59 28.11 -31.50
C LYS A 60 -1.74 26.59 -31.64
N PRO A 61 -0.73 25.78 -31.30
CA PRO A 61 -0.84 24.33 -31.27
C PRO A 61 -1.86 23.86 -30.23
N VAL A 62 -2.41 22.66 -30.47
CA VAL A 62 -3.36 22.00 -29.58
C VAL A 62 -2.67 20.84 -28.89
N ILE A 63 -2.76 20.79 -27.58
CA ILE A 63 -2.32 19.66 -26.77
C ILE A 63 -3.60 18.90 -26.31
N ARG A 64 -3.66 17.60 -26.59
CA ARG A 64 -4.76 16.74 -26.17
C ARG A 64 -4.39 16.02 -24.89
N LEU A 65 -5.27 16.10 -23.90
CA LEU A 65 -5.17 15.43 -22.63
C LEU A 65 -6.16 14.26 -22.56
N GLU A 66 -5.79 13.20 -21.90
CA GLU A 66 -6.69 12.11 -21.54
C GLU A 66 -6.21 11.42 -20.26
N ASP A 67 -7.07 10.63 -19.62
CA ASP A 67 -6.69 9.79 -18.50
C ASP A 67 -5.56 8.81 -18.91
N GLY A 68 -4.55 8.65 -18.05
CA GLY A 68 -3.50 7.66 -18.26
C GLY A 68 -3.99 6.22 -18.07
N PHE A 69 -3.14 5.26 -18.39
CA PHE A 69 -3.50 3.82 -18.39
C PHE A 69 -3.56 3.21 -16.97
N VAL A 70 -2.88 3.80 -15.99
CA VAL A 70 -3.04 3.55 -14.54
C VAL A 70 -3.53 4.85 -13.93
N ARG A 71 -4.84 5.02 -13.79
CA ARG A 71 -5.42 6.33 -13.51
C ARG A 71 -5.54 6.67 -12.03
N SER A 72 -6.19 5.80 -11.25
CA SER A 72 -6.59 6.14 -9.89
C SER A 72 -7.07 4.92 -9.10
N LEU A 73 -7.40 5.15 -7.84
CA LEU A 73 -8.05 4.13 -7.01
C LEU A 73 -9.48 3.90 -7.47
N ASP A 74 -10.31 4.95 -7.54
CA ASP A 74 -11.72 4.90 -7.94
C ASP A 74 -11.95 5.57 -9.31
N LEU A 75 -13.17 5.48 -9.82
CA LEU A 75 -13.60 6.09 -11.07
C LEU A 75 -13.57 7.63 -10.99
N GLY A 76 -13.14 8.28 -12.07
CA GLY A 76 -13.14 9.74 -12.15
C GLY A 76 -14.53 10.38 -12.04
N VAL A 77 -15.60 9.66 -12.42
CA VAL A 77 -16.99 10.10 -12.27
C VAL A 77 -17.41 10.20 -10.80
N ASN A 78 -16.71 9.52 -9.89
CA ASN A 78 -16.90 9.59 -8.44
C ASN A 78 -16.09 10.74 -7.81
N GLY A 79 -15.38 11.54 -8.62
CA GLY A 79 -14.58 12.67 -8.16
C GLY A 79 -13.13 12.34 -7.83
N GLU A 80 -12.69 11.09 -8.07
CA GLU A 80 -11.30 10.68 -7.80
C GLU A 80 -10.33 11.37 -8.78
N PRO A 81 -9.30 12.08 -8.29
CA PRO A 81 -8.35 12.76 -9.15
C PRO A 81 -7.45 11.76 -9.91
N PRO A 82 -7.00 12.11 -11.13
CA PRO A 82 -6.07 11.26 -11.85
C PRO A 82 -4.67 11.32 -11.22
N LEU A 83 -4.01 10.16 -11.13
CA LEU A 83 -2.60 10.03 -10.77
C LEU A 83 -1.71 9.98 -12.02
N SER A 84 -2.33 9.77 -13.19
CA SER A 84 -1.65 9.80 -14.48
C SER A 84 -2.49 10.49 -15.55
N LEU A 85 -1.82 11.23 -16.43
CA LEU A 85 -2.41 11.85 -17.61
C LEU A 85 -1.57 11.55 -18.85
N VAL A 86 -2.25 11.38 -19.96
CA VAL A 86 -1.68 11.44 -21.29
C VAL A 86 -1.62 12.89 -21.76
N VAL A 87 -0.50 13.28 -22.36
CA VAL A 87 -0.27 14.61 -22.94
C VAL A 87 0.25 14.42 -24.34
N ASP A 88 -0.58 14.71 -25.36
CA ASP A 88 -0.28 14.47 -26.76
C ASP A 88 -0.37 15.77 -27.58
N ASP A 89 0.70 16.12 -28.23
CA ASP A 89 0.84 17.31 -29.07
C ASP A 89 0.70 17.00 -30.58
N CYS A 90 0.59 15.70 -30.93
CA CYS A 90 0.44 15.24 -32.31
C CYS A 90 -0.99 14.84 -32.64
N GLY A 91 -1.60 14.07 -31.74
CA GLY A 91 -2.94 13.51 -31.91
C GLY A 91 -3.53 13.10 -30.58
N ILE A 92 -3.98 11.85 -30.48
CA ILE A 92 -4.36 11.16 -29.21
C ILE A 92 -4.34 9.64 -29.48
N TYR A 93 -3.92 8.86 -28.53
CA TYR A 93 -3.66 7.42 -28.69
C TYR A 93 -4.84 6.60 -29.24
N TYR A 94 -6.08 6.98 -28.96
CA TYR A 94 -7.27 6.26 -29.42
C TYR A 94 -7.81 6.71 -30.78
N ASP A 95 -7.22 7.73 -31.42
CA ASP A 95 -7.59 8.19 -32.78
C ASP A 95 -6.76 7.41 -33.81
N ALA A 96 -7.35 6.37 -34.39
CA ALA A 96 -6.72 5.52 -35.39
C ALA A 96 -6.55 6.18 -36.76
N SER A 97 -7.22 7.34 -37.00
CA SER A 97 -7.22 8.01 -38.32
C SER A 97 -5.88 8.70 -38.64
N LYS A 98 -5.06 9.00 -37.65
CA LYS A 98 -3.78 9.70 -37.79
C LYS A 98 -2.76 9.28 -36.71
N PRO A 99 -1.46 9.53 -36.95
CA PRO A 99 -0.44 9.24 -35.95
C PRO A 99 -0.64 10.04 -34.66
N SER A 100 -0.35 9.41 -33.51
CA SER A 100 -0.27 10.02 -32.20
C SER A 100 1.19 10.13 -31.73
N ALA A 101 1.45 10.89 -30.67
CA ALA A 101 2.76 10.90 -30.03
C ALA A 101 3.13 9.50 -29.49
N LEU A 102 2.15 8.73 -29.00
CA LEU A 102 2.40 7.33 -28.60
C LEU A 102 2.91 6.47 -29.76
N GLU A 103 2.27 6.57 -30.95
CA GLU A 103 2.67 5.80 -32.12
C GLU A 103 4.12 6.10 -32.53
N LYS A 104 4.53 7.38 -32.49
CA LYS A 104 5.93 7.79 -32.72
C LYS A 104 6.89 7.24 -31.67
N LEU A 105 6.48 7.23 -30.38
CA LEU A 105 7.29 6.69 -29.30
C LEU A 105 7.51 5.18 -29.41
N VAL A 106 6.54 4.43 -29.91
CA VAL A 106 6.69 2.98 -30.16
C VAL A 106 7.64 2.73 -31.34
N GLN A 107 7.57 3.55 -32.38
CA GLN A 107 8.46 3.44 -33.56
C GLN A 107 9.89 3.90 -33.25
N ASP A 108 10.10 4.77 -32.26
CA ASP A 108 11.41 5.21 -31.80
C ASP A 108 12.05 4.14 -30.90
N LYS A 109 12.78 3.22 -31.52
CA LYS A 109 13.43 2.08 -30.84
C LYS A 109 14.78 2.40 -30.20
N ALA A 110 15.17 3.69 -30.15
CA ALA A 110 16.49 4.09 -29.66
C ALA A 110 16.65 3.92 -28.14
N GLY A 111 17.68 3.21 -27.70
CA GLY A 111 18.17 3.20 -26.32
C GLY A 111 17.43 2.28 -25.33
N ASN A 112 16.81 1.18 -25.74
CA ASN A 112 15.71 0.55 -25.00
C ASN A 112 16.03 -0.56 -24.00
N THR A 113 17.26 -1.04 -23.83
CA THR A 113 17.51 -2.19 -22.92
C THR A 113 17.08 -1.92 -21.48
N ALA A 114 17.42 -0.73 -20.95
CA ALA A 114 17.02 -0.35 -19.60
C ALA A 114 15.50 -0.15 -19.46
N LEU A 115 14.85 0.47 -20.47
CA LEU A 115 13.40 0.67 -20.50
C LEU A 115 12.64 -0.65 -20.62
N ILE A 116 13.16 -1.63 -21.36
CA ILE A 116 12.56 -2.97 -21.48
C ILE A 116 12.61 -3.70 -20.12
N SER A 117 13.72 -3.57 -19.37
CA SER A 117 13.80 -4.16 -18.03
C SER A 117 12.77 -3.53 -17.08
N LEU A 118 12.65 -2.21 -17.08
CA LEU A 118 11.64 -1.49 -16.29
C LEU A 118 10.21 -1.84 -16.72
N ALA A 119 9.98 -2.00 -18.02
CA ALA A 119 8.69 -2.43 -18.56
C ALA A 119 8.29 -3.80 -18.00
N ARG A 120 9.19 -4.79 -18.04
CA ARG A 120 8.94 -6.13 -17.48
C ARG A 120 8.63 -6.10 -16.00
N GLU A 121 9.38 -5.31 -15.23
CA GLU A 121 9.15 -5.13 -13.78
C GLU A 121 7.76 -4.51 -13.52
N ALA A 122 7.41 -3.45 -14.24
CA ALA A 122 6.12 -2.79 -14.08
C ALA A 122 4.95 -3.70 -14.53
N MET A 123 5.09 -4.40 -15.67
CA MET A 123 4.10 -5.38 -16.15
C MET A 123 3.87 -6.48 -15.10
N HIS A 124 4.96 -7.05 -14.56
CA HIS A 124 4.88 -8.03 -13.49
C HIS A 124 4.14 -7.48 -12.27
N THR A 125 4.49 -6.27 -11.83
CA THR A 125 3.84 -5.59 -10.69
C THR A 125 2.35 -5.37 -10.93
N ILE A 126 1.94 -4.96 -12.13
CA ILE A 126 0.54 -4.75 -12.49
C ILE A 126 -0.24 -6.07 -12.42
N VAL A 127 0.28 -7.14 -13.03
CA VAL A 127 -0.40 -8.44 -13.09
C VAL A 127 -0.48 -9.11 -11.72
N THR A 128 0.64 -9.17 -10.99
CA THR A 128 0.71 -9.83 -9.67
C THR A 128 0.02 -9.01 -8.58
N GLY A 129 0.08 -7.69 -8.67
CA GLY A 129 -0.60 -6.75 -7.77
C GLY A 129 -2.10 -6.58 -8.06
N ASP A 130 -2.61 -7.24 -9.11
CA ASP A 130 -4.01 -7.11 -9.55
C ASP A 130 -4.41 -5.65 -9.81
N LEU A 131 -3.48 -4.88 -10.45
CA LEU A 131 -3.65 -3.46 -10.75
C LEU A 131 -4.17 -3.25 -12.17
N SER A 132 -4.89 -2.14 -12.36
CA SER A 132 -5.47 -1.75 -13.65
C SER A 132 -5.65 -0.23 -13.74
N LYS A 133 -6.45 0.23 -14.69
CA LYS A 133 -6.80 1.65 -14.82
C LYS A 133 -7.51 2.18 -13.56
N TYR A 134 -8.38 1.37 -12.93
CA TYR A 134 -9.13 1.66 -11.70
C TYR A 134 -8.94 0.50 -10.72
N ASN A 135 -8.66 0.78 -9.45
CA ASN A 135 -8.08 -0.19 -8.52
C ASN A 135 -8.93 -0.50 -7.28
N LEU A 136 -10.18 0.01 -7.23
CA LEU A 136 -11.07 -0.19 -6.09
C LEU A 136 -11.83 -1.51 -6.15
N ALA A 137 -12.03 -2.06 -7.36
CA ALA A 137 -12.81 -3.27 -7.56
C ALA A 137 -12.20 -4.48 -6.84
N PRO A 138 -13.01 -5.32 -6.16
CA PRO A 138 -12.54 -6.55 -5.54
C PRO A 138 -12.04 -7.56 -6.58
N ALA A 139 -11.29 -8.54 -6.13
CA ALA A 139 -10.92 -9.67 -6.97
C ALA A 139 -12.16 -10.47 -7.37
N PHE A 140 -12.17 -11.00 -8.59
CA PHE A 140 -13.16 -11.96 -9.03
C PHE A 140 -12.95 -13.29 -8.30
N VAL A 141 -14.03 -13.91 -7.85
CA VAL A 141 -14.02 -15.24 -7.23
C VAL A 141 -14.81 -16.14 -8.14
N ALA A 142 -14.11 -17.12 -8.73
CA ALA A 142 -14.74 -18.13 -9.58
C ALA A 142 -15.62 -19.09 -8.75
N ASP A 143 -16.68 -19.57 -9.35
CA ASP A 143 -17.45 -20.70 -8.79
C ASP A 143 -16.72 -22.00 -9.14
N GLU A 144 -16.56 -22.92 -8.19
CA GLU A 144 -15.88 -24.21 -8.41
C GLU A 144 -16.54 -25.09 -9.51
N SER A 145 -17.77 -24.78 -9.89
CA SER A 145 -18.51 -25.45 -10.98
C SER A 145 -18.18 -24.91 -12.38
N GLU A 146 -17.32 -23.91 -12.52
CA GLU A 146 -17.05 -23.23 -13.79
C GLU A 146 -16.28 -24.14 -14.78
N ARG A 147 -16.63 -24.02 -16.07
CA ARG A 147 -16.05 -24.79 -17.16
C ARG A 147 -14.58 -24.45 -17.37
N SER A 148 -13.81 -25.37 -17.91
CA SER A 148 -12.37 -25.21 -18.14
C SER A 148 -12.01 -24.28 -19.30
N ASP A 149 -12.94 -24.00 -20.23
CA ASP A 149 -12.73 -23.12 -21.38
C ASP A 149 -13.73 -21.96 -21.37
N ILE A 150 -13.23 -20.77 -21.05
CA ILE A 150 -13.99 -19.55 -20.92
C ILE A 150 -13.39 -18.49 -21.85
N VAL A 151 -14.24 -17.88 -22.66
CA VAL A 151 -13.87 -16.80 -23.58
C VAL A 151 -14.52 -15.50 -23.12
N LEU A 152 -13.76 -14.43 -23.02
CA LEU A 152 -14.25 -13.12 -22.59
C LEU A 152 -14.54 -12.22 -23.79
N VAL A 153 -15.74 -11.67 -23.82
CA VAL A 153 -16.18 -10.60 -24.74
C VAL A 153 -16.38 -9.33 -23.91
N VAL A 154 -15.78 -8.21 -24.31
CA VAL A 154 -15.80 -6.98 -23.52
C VAL A 154 -16.72 -5.94 -24.16
N ASP A 155 -17.76 -5.54 -23.41
CA ASP A 155 -18.64 -4.44 -23.76
C ASP A 155 -17.98 -3.07 -23.49
N GLN A 156 -18.47 -2.02 -24.14
CA GLN A 156 -18.06 -0.63 -23.91
C GLN A 156 -19.28 0.26 -23.80
N THR A 157 -19.11 1.47 -23.27
CA THR A 157 -20.19 2.45 -23.20
C THR A 157 -20.54 2.96 -24.60
N PHE A 158 -21.85 3.08 -24.88
CA PHE A 158 -22.33 3.63 -26.13
C PHE A 158 -21.79 5.03 -26.39
N ASN A 159 -21.37 5.33 -27.60
CA ASN A 159 -20.72 6.58 -28.00
C ASN A 159 -19.40 6.88 -27.29
N ASP A 160 -18.66 5.86 -26.83
CA ASP A 160 -17.28 6.05 -26.37
C ASP A 160 -16.40 6.60 -27.50
N MET A 161 -15.62 7.62 -27.19
CA MET A 161 -14.72 8.25 -28.17
C MET A 161 -13.72 7.25 -28.74
N SER A 162 -13.22 6.30 -27.95
CA SER A 162 -12.28 5.27 -28.42
C SER A 162 -12.91 4.34 -29.45
N VAL A 163 -14.21 4.08 -29.37
CA VAL A 163 -14.95 3.30 -30.36
C VAL A 163 -15.08 4.09 -31.65
N MET A 164 -15.59 5.33 -31.59
CA MET A 164 -15.78 6.18 -32.77
C MET A 164 -14.47 6.47 -33.52
N TYR A 165 -13.41 6.84 -32.79
CA TYR A 165 -12.10 7.16 -33.35
C TYR A 165 -11.23 5.93 -33.59
N GLY A 166 -11.61 4.78 -33.07
CA GLY A 166 -11.09 3.45 -33.43
C GLY A 166 -11.81 2.80 -34.61
N ASN A 167 -12.52 3.62 -35.41
CA ASN A 167 -13.25 3.25 -36.63
C ASN A 167 -14.28 2.13 -36.41
N ALA A 168 -14.98 2.14 -35.27
CA ALA A 168 -15.92 1.08 -34.91
C ALA A 168 -17.29 1.65 -34.44
N GLY A 169 -18.29 0.79 -34.40
CA GLY A 169 -19.64 1.08 -33.98
C GLY A 169 -20.42 -0.19 -33.62
N PRO A 170 -21.77 -0.14 -33.57
CA PRO A 170 -22.59 -1.28 -33.20
C PRO A 170 -22.37 -2.55 -34.02
N HIS A 171 -22.01 -2.40 -35.31
CA HIS A 171 -21.72 -3.52 -36.21
C HIS A 171 -20.53 -4.36 -35.72
N GLU A 172 -19.44 -3.71 -35.32
CA GLU A 172 -18.24 -4.41 -34.83
C GLU A 172 -18.48 -5.14 -33.52
N PHE A 173 -19.38 -4.64 -32.66
CA PHE A 173 -19.79 -5.35 -31.44
C PHE A 173 -20.62 -6.60 -31.76
N ALA A 174 -21.54 -6.53 -32.71
CA ALA A 174 -22.30 -7.70 -33.16
C ALA A 174 -21.39 -8.76 -33.78
N ALA A 175 -20.51 -8.36 -34.71
CA ALA A 175 -19.55 -9.22 -35.36
C ALA A 175 -18.58 -9.88 -34.35
N MET A 176 -18.16 -9.12 -33.33
CA MET A 176 -17.30 -9.63 -32.25
C MET A 176 -17.95 -10.76 -31.46
N LEU A 177 -19.22 -10.60 -31.08
CA LEU A 177 -19.95 -11.62 -30.32
C LEU A 177 -20.21 -12.86 -31.16
N GLU A 178 -20.63 -12.68 -32.42
CA GLU A 178 -20.83 -13.78 -33.37
C GLU A 178 -19.56 -14.59 -33.60
N ALA A 179 -18.43 -13.92 -33.82
CA ALA A 179 -17.13 -14.57 -33.99
C ALA A 179 -16.69 -15.32 -32.72
N ALA A 180 -16.83 -14.71 -31.55
CA ALA A 180 -16.49 -15.35 -30.29
C ALA A 180 -17.30 -16.65 -30.08
N MET A 181 -18.59 -16.67 -30.42
CA MET A 181 -19.47 -17.83 -30.33
C MET A 181 -19.15 -18.91 -31.38
N ALA A 182 -18.86 -18.50 -32.61
CA ALA A 182 -18.60 -19.41 -33.72
C ALA A 182 -17.22 -20.08 -33.64
N GLU A 183 -16.19 -19.31 -33.28
CA GLU A 183 -14.81 -19.80 -33.18
C GLU A 183 -14.55 -20.65 -31.94
N ASN A 184 -15.40 -20.55 -30.91
CA ASN A 184 -15.25 -21.27 -29.65
C ASN A 184 -16.52 -22.08 -29.30
N PRO A 185 -16.91 -23.08 -30.11
CA PRO A 185 -18.23 -23.74 -30.00
C PRO A 185 -18.44 -24.49 -28.69
N GLN A 186 -17.38 -24.88 -27.99
CA GLN A 186 -17.43 -25.60 -26.71
C GLN A 186 -17.23 -24.69 -25.49
N ALA A 187 -16.75 -23.46 -25.67
CA ALA A 187 -16.46 -22.54 -24.60
C ALA A 187 -17.74 -21.87 -24.04
N GLU A 188 -17.69 -21.48 -22.80
CA GLU A 188 -18.61 -20.51 -22.20
C GLU A 188 -18.18 -19.08 -22.59
N ILE A 189 -19.11 -18.28 -23.03
CA ILE A 189 -18.85 -16.88 -23.41
C ILE A 189 -19.25 -15.97 -22.26
N TRP A 190 -18.27 -15.34 -21.64
CA TRP A 190 -18.51 -14.32 -20.63
C TRP A 190 -18.51 -12.94 -21.29
N VAL A 191 -19.59 -12.19 -21.07
CA VAL A 191 -19.70 -10.81 -21.57
C VAL A 191 -19.51 -9.86 -20.40
N LYS A 192 -18.39 -9.17 -20.36
CA LYS A 192 -18.05 -8.19 -19.33
C LYS A 192 -18.69 -6.84 -19.62
N VAL A 193 -19.62 -6.44 -18.78
CA VAL A 193 -20.30 -5.14 -18.88
C VAL A 193 -19.43 -4.04 -18.28
N HIS A 194 -19.41 -2.85 -18.89
CA HIS A 194 -18.65 -1.69 -18.39
C HIS A 194 -19.18 -1.18 -17.05
N PRO A 195 -18.35 -0.76 -16.10
CA PRO A 195 -18.79 -0.27 -14.79
C PRO A 195 -19.81 0.87 -14.84
N ASP A 196 -19.65 1.85 -15.73
CA ASP A 196 -20.60 2.96 -15.89
C ASP A 196 -21.99 2.50 -16.34
N VAL A 197 -22.08 1.36 -17.04
CA VAL A 197 -23.35 0.75 -17.47
C VAL A 197 -24.02 0.08 -16.27
N LEU A 198 -23.25 -0.60 -15.44
CA LEU A 198 -23.73 -1.25 -14.21
C LEU A 198 -24.32 -0.25 -13.22
N GLU A 199 -23.71 0.92 -13.12
CA GLU A 199 -24.17 2.01 -12.25
C GLU A 199 -25.37 2.79 -12.84
N GLY A 200 -25.87 2.38 -14.02
CA GLY A 200 -27.00 3.04 -14.71
C GLY A 200 -26.67 4.45 -15.23
N LYS A 201 -25.39 4.83 -15.26
CA LYS A 201 -24.94 6.15 -15.73
C LYS A 201 -24.86 6.25 -17.25
N LYS A 202 -24.67 5.09 -17.93
CA LYS A 202 -24.53 4.98 -19.39
C LYS A 202 -25.20 3.70 -19.89
N THR A 203 -25.38 3.60 -21.22
CA THR A 203 -25.83 2.39 -21.91
C THR A 203 -24.62 1.71 -22.57
N GLY A 204 -24.58 0.37 -22.59
CA GLY A 204 -23.61 -0.42 -23.31
C GLY A 204 -24.09 -0.79 -24.71
N TYR A 205 -23.20 -1.35 -25.53
CA TYR A 205 -23.57 -1.89 -26.86
C TYR A 205 -24.35 -3.21 -26.75
N PHE A 206 -24.20 -3.95 -25.64
CA PHE A 206 -24.91 -5.19 -25.34
C PHE A 206 -26.05 -5.01 -24.33
N ALA A 207 -26.68 -3.84 -24.26
CA ALA A 207 -27.73 -3.54 -23.29
C ALA A 207 -28.94 -4.50 -23.38
N ASP A 208 -29.26 -4.98 -24.60
CA ASP A 208 -30.39 -5.90 -24.86
C ASP A 208 -29.97 -7.39 -24.82
N LEU A 209 -28.68 -7.70 -24.64
CA LEU A 209 -28.19 -9.07 -24.61
C LEU A 209 -28.75 -9.81 -23.38
N ARG A 210 -29.24 -11.03 -23.60
CA ARG A 210 -29.73 -11.91 -22.56
C ARG A 210 -28.75 -13.07 -22.31
N ALA A 211 -28.61 -13.45 -21.06
CA ALA A 211 -27.87 -14.65 -20.70
C ALA A 211 -28.57 -15.89 -21.33
N THR A 212 -27.75 -16.83 -21.78
CA THR A 212 -28.16 -18.12 -22.32
C THR A 212 -27.38 -19.24 -21.64
N GLN A 213 -27.59 -20.48 -22.07
CA GLN A 213 -26.83 -21.59 -21.54
C GLN A 213 -25.32 -21.48 -21.78
N ARG A 214 -24.91 -20.74 -22.85
CA ARG A 214 -23.49 -20.53 -23.21
C ARG A 214 -22.99 -19.09 -23.00
N VAL A 215 -23.89 -18.14 -22.75
CA VAL A 215 -23.54 -16.72 -22.57
C VAL A 215 -23.88 -16.30 -21.17
N ARG A 216 -22.88 -15.93 -20.41
CA ARG A 216 -22.99 -15.36 -19.06
C ARG A 216 -22.65 -13.87 -19.08
N LEU A 217 -23.46 -13.05 -18.44
CA LEU A 217 -23.21 -11.63 -18.26
C LEU A 217 -22.44 -11.42 -16.95
N ILE A 218 -21.22 -10.87 -17.03
CA ILE A 218 -20.40 -10.50 -15.88
C ILE A 218 -20.72 -9.05 -15.54
N ALA A 219 -21.71 -8.87 -14.71
CA ALA A 219 -22.20 -7.56 -14.27
C ALA A 219 -21.48 -7.06 -13.00
N GLU A 220 -20.76 -7.90 -12.29
CA GLU A 220 -20.05 -7.53 -11.08
C GLU A 220 -18.90 -6.57 -11.38
N ASN A 221 -18.73 -5.57 -10.51
CA ASN A 221 -17.56 -4.71 -10.55
C ASN A 221 -16.36 -5.45 -9.92
N VAL A 222 -15.58 -6.11 -10.76
CA VAL A 222 -14.42 -6.92 -10.36
C VAL A 222 -13.15 -6.46 -11.05
N SER A 223 -12.01 -6.73 -10.42
CA SER A 223 -10.71 -6.41 -10.97
C SER A 223 -10.46 -7.14 -12.30
N PRO A 224 -10.00 -6.43 -13.34
CA PRO A 224 -9.70 -7.02 -14.63
C PRO A 224 -8.67 -8.16 -14.57
N GLN A 225 -7.56 -7.96 -13.87
CA GLN A 225 -6.50 -8.96 -13.80
C GLN A 225 -6.97 -10.26 -13.09
N SER A 226 -7.82 -10.14 -12.07
CA SER A 226 -8.38 -11.32 -11.40
C SER A 226 -9.33 -12.10 -12.31
N LEU A 227 -10.17 -11.42 -13.09
CA LEU A 227 -11.07 -12.05 -14.04
C LEU A 227 -10.29 -12.73 -15.19
N LEU A 228 -9.25 -12.06 -15.70
CA LEU A 228 -8.42 -12.57 -16.78
C LEU A 228 -7.69 -13.88 -16.45
N ARG A 229 -7.48 -14.21 -15.18
CA ARG A 229 -6.91 -15.53 -14.77
C ARG A 229 -7.78 -16.71 -15.17
N HIS A 230 -9.10 -16.50 -15.28
CA HIS A 230 -10.09 -17.55 -15.54
C HIS A 230 -10.44 -17.72 -17.01
N VAL A 231 -9.96 -16.84 -17.90
CA VAL A 231 -10.30 -16.87 -19.32
C VAL A 231 -9.13 -17.34 -20.18
N SER A 232 -9.44 -18.01 -21.28
CA SER A 232 -8.46 -18.50 -22.26
C SER A 232 -8.14 -17.49 -23.34
N ARG A 233 -9.09 -16.64 -23.72
CA ARG A 233 -8.98 -15.67 -24.83
C ARG A 233 -9.91 -14.48 -24.60
N VAL A 234 -9.60 -13.33 -25.19
CA VAL A 234 -10.37 -12.09 -25.06
C VAL A 234 -10.70 -11.49 -26.42
N TYR A 235 -11.96 -11.09 -26.61
CA TYR A 235 -12.48 -10.37 -27.76
C TYR A 235 -12.86 -8.95 -27.36
N VAL A 236 -12.37 -7.97 -28.10
CA VAL A 236 -12.60 -6.54 -27.84
C VAL A 236 -12.88 -5.78 -29.12
N VAL A 237 -13.55 -4.62 -28.99
CA VAL A 237 -13.58 -3.64 -30.09
C VAL A 237 -12.39 -2.68 -29.92
N THR A 238 -12.41 -1.81 -28.92
CA THR A 238 -11.30 -0.87 -28.65
C THR A 238 -10.93 -0.74 -27.17
N SER A 239 -11.52 -1.60 -26.34
CA SER A 239 -11.39 -1.52 -24.90
C SER A 239 -9.95 -1.66 -24.42
N GLN A 240 -9.57 -0.84 -23.42
CA GLN A 240 -8.30 -0.98 -22.68
C GLN A 240 -8.12 -2.38 -22.07
N TYR A 241 -9.22 -3.08 -21.81
CA TYR A 241 -9.22 -4.45 -21.31
C TYR A 241 -8.44 -5.42 -22.20
N GLY A 242 -8.41 -5.17 -23.53
CA GLY A 242 -7.58 -5.97 -24.45
C GLY A 242 -6.10 -5.82 -24.18
N PHE A 243 -5.61 -4.62 -23.87
CA PHE A 243 -4.21 -4.45 -23.48
C PHE A 243 -3.91 -5.11 -22.12
N GLU A 244 -4.81 -5.00 -21.15
CA GLU A 244 -4.68 -5.70 -19.88
C GLU A 244 -4.66 -7.23 -20.05
N ALA A 245 -5.40 -7.75 -21.06
CA ALA A 245 -5.37 -9.17 -21.41
C ALA A 245 -4.01 -9.58 -22.03
N LEU A 246 -3.41 -8.74 -22.87
CA LEU A 246 -2.04 -8.97 -23.36
C LEU A 246 -1.03 -9.02 -22.21
N LEU A 247 -1.14 -8.12 -21.23
CA LEU A 247 -0.29 -8.14 -20.02
C LEU A 247 -0.45 -9.45 -19.22
N ALA A 248 -1.67 -10.00 -19.18
CA ALA A 248 -1.97 -11.29 -18.56
C ALA A 248 -1.59 -12.51 -19.43
N GLY A 249 -0.94 -12.31 -20.57
CA GLY A 249 -0.54 -13.36 -21.49
C GLY A 249 -1.69 -14.03 -22.25
N LYS A 250 -2.84 -13.36 -22.40
CA LYS A 250 -4.00 -13.89 -23.12
C LYS A 250 -4.02 -13.46 -24.57
N PRO A 251 -4.36 -14.35 -25.51
CA PRO A 251 -4.64 -13.99 -26.90
C PRO A 251 -5.79 -12.98 -26.99
N VAL A 252 -5.62 -11.96 -27.83
CA VAL A 252 -6.61 -10.89 -27.99
C VAL A 252 -7.00 -10.74 -29.45
N THR A 253 -8.31 -10.74 -29.74
CA THR A 253 -8.89 -10.46 -31.04
C THR A 253 -9.58 -9.10 -31.03
N CYS A 254 -9.20 -8.19 -31.94
CA CYS A 254 -9.69 -6.82 -32.04
C CYS A 254 -10.61 -6.63 -33.25
N PHE A 255 -11.82 -6.09 -33.03
CA PHE A 255 -12.77 -5.76 -34.08
C PHE A 255 -12.79 -4.28 -34.48
N GLY A 256 -12.23 -3.41 -33.62
CA GLY A 256 -11.91 -2.02 -33.93
C GLY A 256 -10.40 -1.84 -34.06
N GLN A 257 -9.96 -0.58 -33.98
CA GLN A 257 -8.55 -0.20 -34.13
C GLN A 257 -8.00 0.47 -32.84
N PRO A 258 -7.88 -0.27 -31.72
CA PRO A 258 -7.30 0.30 -30.51
C PRO A 258 -5.81 0.65 -30.68
N TRP A 259 -5.26 1.38 -29.74
CA TRP A 259 -3.88 1.85 -29.79
C TRP A 259 -2.84 0.71 -29.77
N TYR A 260 -3.21 -0.46 -29.26
CA TYR A 260 -2.34 -1.65 -29.18
C TYR A 260 -2.54 -2.63 -30.35
N ALA A 261 -3.48 -2.39 -31.27
CA ALA A 261 -3.65 -3.14 -32.51
C ALA A 261 -2.63 -2.70 -33.58
N GLY A 262 -2.43 -3.51 -34.61
CA GLY A 262 -1.56 -3.20 -35.76
C GLY A 262 -0.06 -3.28 -35.50
N TRP A 263 0.38 -3.84 -34.37
CA TRP A 263 1.78 -4.04 -33.97
C TRP A 263 2.23 -5.51 -34.06
N GLY A 264 1.34 -6.42 -34.50
CA GLY A 264 1.61 -7.86 -34.55
C GLY A 264 1.39 -8.59 -33.22
N LEU A 265 0.72 -7.97 -32.22
CA LEU A 265 0.45 -8.54 -30.90
C LEU A 265 -0.98 -9.08 -30.76
N THR A 266 -1.87 -8.70 -31.66
CA THR A 266 -3.30 -8.99 -31.66
C THR A 266 -3.76 -9.60 -32.97
N ASP A 267 -4.88 -10.33 -32.95
CA ASP A 267 -5.60 -10.76 -34.14
C ASP A 267 -6.57 -9.64 -34.58
N ASP A 268 -6.17 -8.86 -35.55
CA ASP A 268 -6.83 -7.62 -35.95
C ASP A 268 -7.83 -7.87 -37.10
N ARG A 269 -9.14 -7.85 -36.78
CA ARG A 269 -10.25 -8.21 -37.67
C ARG A 269 -10.94 -7.01 -38.37
N HIS A 270 -10.53 -5.77 -38.04
CA HIS A 270 -11.11 -4.59 -38.67
C HIS A 270 -10.72 -4.54 -40.15
N PRO A 271 -11.64 -4.17 -41.09
CA PRO A 271 -11.36 -4.14 -42.53
C PRO A 271 -10.13 -3.31 -42.95
N GLN A 272 -9.79 -2.27 -42.21
CA GLN A 272 -8.64 -1.41 -42.45
C GLN A 272 -7.39 -1.81 -41.64
N SER A 273 -7.34 -2.98 -41.00
CA SER A 273 -6.23 -3.42 -40.16
C SER A 273 -4.89 -3.47 -40.94
N ALA A 274 -4.91 -3.87 -42.19
CA ALA A 274 -3.71 -3.90 -43.05
C ALA A 274 -3.08 -2.51 -43.22
N LEU A 275 -3.89 -1.46 -43.39
CA LEU A 275 -3.42 -0.08 -43.50
C LEU A 275 -2.83 0.40 -42.19
N LEU A 276 -3.50 0.06 -41.07
CA LEU A 276 -3.02 0.39 -39.72
C LEU A 276 -1.68 -0.26 -39.43
N SER A 277 -1.53 -1.56 -39.74
CA SER A 277 -0.29 -2.32 -39.52
C SER A 277 0.85 -1.80 -40.44
N ALA A 278 0.56 -1.42 -41.69
CA ALA A 278 1.53 -0.80 -42.57
C ALA A 278 2.07 0.53 -42.02
N ARG A 279 1.23 1.32 -41.32
CA ARG A 279 1.62 2.57 -40.67
C ARG A 279 2.40 2.34 -39.38
N ARG A 280 1.95 1.40 -38.53
CA ARG A 280 2.50 1.15 -37.19
C ARG A 280 3.77 0.30 -37.22
N GLY A 281 3.79 -0.77 -38.01
CA GLY A 281 4.88 -1.72 -38.07
C GLY A 281 4.77 -2.84 -37.04
N SER A 282 5.87 -3.24 -36.43
CA SER A 282 5.89 -4.29 -35.40
C SER A 282 6.54 -3.82 -34.10
N ALA A 283 6.03 -4.32 -33.00
CA ALA A 283 6.60 -4.07 -31.66
C ALA A 283 6.43 -5.30 -30.77
N THR A 284 7.32 -5.48 -29.79
CA THR A 284 7.08 -6.41 -28.68
C THR A 284 6.14 -5.81 -27.67
N LEU A 285 5.58 -6.64 -26.81
CA LEU A 285 4.68 -6.17 -25.74
C LEU A 285 5.41 -5.21 -24.79
N GLU A 286 6.66 -5.51 -24.47
CA GLU A 286 7.48 -4.65 -23.62
C GLU A 286 7.81 -3.30 -24.27
N GLU A 287 8.08 -3.26 -25.58
CA GLU A 287 8.30 -2.01 -26.33
C GLU A 287 7.04 -1.15 -26.32
N LEU A 288 5.88 -1.77 -26.57
CA LEU A 288 4.60 -1.08 -26.56
C LEU A 288 4.23 -0.58 -25.15
N PHE A 289 4.46 -1.41 -24.13
CA PHE A 289 4.27 -1.01 -22.72
C PHE A 289 5.22 0.13 -22.33
N ALA A 290 6.52 0.02 -22.65
CA ALA A 290 7.50 1.06 -22.31
C ALA A 290 7.12 2.40 -22.94
N ALA A 291 6.72 2.41 -24.20
CA ALA A 291 6.26 3.62 -24.87
C ALA A 291 5.01 4.20 -24.20
N ALA A 292 3.99 3.39 -23.93
CA ALA A 292 2.70 3.84 -23.41
C ALA A 292 2.76 4.26 -21.92
N TYR A 293 3.36 3.41 -21.08
CA TYR A 293 3.31 3.61 -19.62
C TYR A 293 4.52 4.35 -19.07
N LEU A 294 5.73 4.18 -19.64
CA LEU A 294 6.92 4.83 -19.09
C LEU A 294 7.27 6.16 -19.79
N ARG A 295 6.88 6.35 -21.06
CA ARG A 295 7.26 7.55 -21.84
C ARG A 295 6.08 8.48 -22.14
N TYR A 296 4.92 7.94 -22.50
CA TYR A 296 3.76 8.71 -22.96
C TYR A 296 2.89 9.23 -21.82
N CYS A 297 2.69 8.44 -20.74
CA CYS A 297 1.99 8.88 -19.55
C CYS A 297 2.88 9.73 -18.64
N ARG A 298 2.29 10.72 -18.00
CA ARG A 298 2.90 11.54 -16.94
C ARG A 298 2.21 11.26 -15.63
N TYR A 299 2.97 11.23 -14.54
CA TYR A 299 2.54 10.77 -13.24
C TYR A 299 2.74 11.82 -12.16
N ILE A 300 1.89 11.78 -11.14
CA ILE A 300 2.00 12.58 -9.93
C ILE A 300 2.12 11.65 -8.73
N ASP A 301 3.05 11.95 -7.84
CA ASP A 301 3.15 11.30 -6.54
C ASP A 301 1.89 11.61 -5.71
N PRO A 302 1.10 10.60 -5.32
CA PRO A 302 -0.15 10.79 -4.58
C PRO A 302 0.04 11.44 -3.21
N LEU A 303 1.25 11.28 -2.63
CA LEU A 303 1.56 11.82 -1.30
C LEU A 303 2.03 13.27 -1.37
N THR A 304 2.87 13.62 -2.33
CA THR A 304 3.49 14.95 -2.38
C THR A 304 2.87 15.91 -3.38
N GLY A 305 2.18 15.38 -4.38
CA GLY A 305 1.68 16.16 -5.53
C GLY A 305 2.81 16.59 -6.48
N ALA A 306 4.03 16.08 -6.31
CA ALA A 306 5.14 16.33 -7.21
C ALA A 306 5.04 15.49 -8.48
N ALA A 307 5.69 15.91 -9.56
CA ALA A 307 5.89 15.07 -10.73
C ALA A 307 6.67 13.82 -10.33
N SER A 308 6.24 12.67 -10.84
CA SER A 308 6.75 11.36 -10.43
C SER A 308 6.75 10.37 -11.60
N ASP A 309 6.84 9.09 -11.31
CA ASP A 309 6.89 7.98 -12.27
C ASP A 309 5.81 6.91 -12.03
N LEU A 310 5.76 5.95 -12.95
CA LEU A 310 4.83 4.82 -12.86
C LEU A 310 5.01 4.01 -11.56
N PHE A 311 6.25 3.74 -11.15
CA PHE A 311 6.53 2.85 -10.02
C PHE A 311 6.02 3.43 -8.69
N THR A 312 6.18 4.74 -8.49
CA THR A 312 5.61 5.45 -7.34
C THR A 312 4.09 5.29 -7.27
N VAL A 313 3.40 5.43 -8.42
CA VAL A 313 1.94 5.27 -8.48
C VAL A 313 1.53 3.82 -8.26
N LEU A 314 2.22 2.85 -8.88
CA LEU A 314 1.94 1.41 -8.68
C LEU A 314 2.12 1.00 -7.22
N GLN A 315 3.20 1.45 -6.58
CA GLN A 315 3.48 1.17 -5.17
C GLN A 315 2.36 1.71 -4.26
N TRP A 316 1.95 2.95 -4.49
CA TRP A 316 0.87 3.56 -3.71
C TRP A 316 -0.47 2.85 -3.93
N LEU A 317 -0.83 2.53 -5.17
CA LEU A 317 -2.06 1.78 -5.48
C LEU A 317 -2.05 0.40 -4.85
N GLN A 318 -0.91 -0.29 -4.83
CA GLN A 318 -0.78 -1.60 -4.18
C GLN A 318 -0.97 -1.50 -2.66
N LEU A 319 -0.40 -0.46 -2.02
CA LEU A 319 -0.62 -0.21 -0.59
C LEU A 319 -2.10 0.05 -0.28
N GLU A 320 -2.75 0.92 -1.04
CA GLU A 320 -4.18 1.23 -0.88
C GLU A 320 -5.04 -0.02 -1.09
N ARG A 321 -4.78 -0.79 -2.14
CA ARG A 321 -5.49 -2.03 -2.43
C ARG A 321 -5.33 -3.06 -1.31
N ASN A 322 -4.10 -3.28 -0.84
CA ASN A 322 -3.83 -4.17 0.30
C ASN A 322 -4.54 -3.69 1.57
N HIS A 323 -4.49 -2.38 1.84
CA HIS A 323 -5.18 -1.77 2.97
C HIS A 323 -6.69 -2.05 2.93
N GLN A 324 -7.31 -1.93 1.77
CA GLN A 324 -8.74 -2.19 1.59
C GLN A 324 -9.09 -3.67 1.68
N GLN A 325 -8.35 -4.55 1.01
CA GLN A 325 -8.60 -5.99 1.04
C GLN A 325 -8.49 -6.59 2.44
N GLN A 326 -7.51 -6.16 3.24
CA GLN A 326 -7.35 -6.62 4.62
C GLN A 326 -8.50 -6.18 5.54
N ARG A 327 -9.22 -5.11 5.19
CA ARG A 327 -10.26 -4.46 6.01
C ARG A 327 -11.64 -4.48 5.37
N ASN A 328 -11.86 -5.39 4.44
CA ASN A 328 -13.13 -5.50 3.74
C ASN A 328 -14.29 -5.85 4.69
N GLY A 329 -15.51 -5.46 4.31
CA GLY A 329 -16.75 -5.75 5.02
C GLY A 329 -17.14 -4.73 6.08
N TYR A 330 -17.89 -5.15 7.10
CA TYR A 330 -18.35 -4.29 8.19
C TYR A 330 -17.57 -4.60 9.47
N LEU A 331 -16.64 -3.72 9.83
CA LEU A 331 -15.82 -3.84 11.04
C LEU A 331 -16.52 -3.20 12.23
N TRP A 332 -16.65 -3.98 13.30
CA TRP A 332 -17.16 -3.52 14.59
C TRP A 332 -16.02 -3.41 15.60
N SER A 333 -15.73 -2.21 16.09
CA SER A 333 -14.62 -1.95 17.02
C SER A 333 -15.12 -1.29 18.31
N PRO A 334 -15.73 -2.08 19.24
CA PRO A 334 -16.30 -1.55 20.47
C PRO A 334 -15.23 -1.20 21.53
N GLY A 335 -15.63 -0.44 22.56
CA GLY A 335 -14.81 -0.19 23.75
C GLY A 335 -13.71 0.84 23.59
N LEU A 336 -13.55 1.45 22.43
CA LEU A 336 -12.59 2.53 22.21
C LEU A 336 -13.10 3.86 22.77
N THR A 337 -12.21 4.65 23.37
CA THR A 337 -12.51 6.04 23.70
C THR A 337 -12.65 6.87 22.42
N LEU A 338 -13.39 7.98 22.48
CA LEU A 338 -13.58 8.88 21.32
C LEU A 338 -12.25 9.32 20.68
N TRP A 339 -11.26 9.65 21.51
CA TRP A 339 -9.94 10.00 21.03
C TRP A 339 -9.25 8.82 20.31
N LYS A 340 -9.29 7.63 20.91
CA LYS A 340 -8.67 6.43 20.35
C LYS A 340 -9.35 6.01 19.04
N SER A 341 -10.67 6.11 18.97
CA SER A 341 -11.41 5.84 17.74
C SER A 341 -11.06 6.82 16.62
N ALA A 342 -10.82 8.10 16.94
CA ALA A 342 -10.43 9.09 15.94
C ALA A 342 -9.05 8.79 15.34
N ILE A 343 -8.02 8.55 16.17
CA ILE A 343 -6.65 8.28 15.69
C ILE A 343 -6.49 6.93 15.01
N LEU A 344 -7.34 5.93 15.33
CA LEU A 344 -7.31 4.61 14.73
C LEU A 344 -8.17 4.52 13.45
N LYS A 345 -9.07 5.50 13.24
CA LYS A 345 -9.94 5.52 12.06
C LYS A 345 -9.19 5.38 10.74
N PRO A 346 -8.06 6.08 10.47
CA PRO A 346 -7.33 5.94 9.20
C PRO A 346 -6.75 4.54 8.99
N PHE A 347 -6.47 3.80 10.06
CA PHE A 347 -5.98 2.42 9.98
C PHE A 347 -7.08 1.39 9.73
N LEU A 348 -8.33 1.69 10.04
CA LEU A 348 -9.46 0.75 10.00
C LEU A 348 -10.48 1.08 8.91
N ARG A 349 -10.68 2.37 8.60
CA ARG A 349 -11.65 2.82 7.61
C ARG A 349 -11.02 2.84 6.23
N THR A 350 -11.71 2.24 5.27
CA THR A 350 -11.36 2.26 3.84
C THR A 350 -12.51 2.87 3.03
N ALA A 351 -12.28 3.08 1.74
CA ALA A 351 -13.32 3.61 0.84
C ALA A 351 -14.53 2.66 0.74
N THR A 352 -14.32 1.35 0.84
CA THR A 352 -15.35 0.32 0.59
C THR A 352 -15.93 -0.31 1.83
N ASN A 353 -15.25 -0.23 3.00
CA ASN A 353 -15.72 -0.89 4.20
C ASN A 353 -16.69 -0.04 5.01
N ARG A 354 -17.40 -0.69 5.93
CA ARG A 354 -18.18 -0.04 7.00
C ARG A 354 -17.44 -0.18 8.32
N LEU A 355 -17.43 0.86 9.16
CA LEU A 355 -16.77 0.85 10.47
C LEU A 355 -17.71 1.42 11.54
N SER A 356 -17.91 0.70 12.64
CA SER A 356 -18.70 1.13 13.78
C SER A 356 -17.92 1.01 15.10
N TYR A 357 -18.06 2.02 15.95
CA TYR A 357 -17.54 2.05 17.31
C TYR A 357 -18.65 1.92 18.37
N SER A 358 -19.89 1.66 17.95
CA SER A 358 -21.04 1.49 18.83
C SER A 358 -20.82 0.33 19.79
N ARG A 359 -21.38 0.41 20.99
CA ARG A 359 -21.40 -0.73 21.94
C ARG A 359 -22.30 -1.87 21.46
N ARG A 360 -23.26 -1.61 20.59
CA ARG A 360 -24.16 -2.63 20.01
C ARG A 360 -23.95 -2.70 18.52
N CYS A 361 -23.80 -3.89 18.00
CA CYS A 361 -23.72 -4.15 16.56
C CYS A 361 -24.62 -5.35 16.20
N THR A 362 -25.42 -5.21 15.13
CA THR A 362 -26.38 -6.22 14.72
C THR A 362 -25.90 -7.07 13.52
N ALA A 363 -24.94 -6.58 12.73
CA ALA A 363 -24.54 -7.24 11.50
C ALA A 363 -23.10 -6.83 11.08
N ALA A 364 -22.09 -7.28 11.83
CA ALA A 364 -20.68 -7.08 11.46
C ALA A 364 -20.12 -8.33 10.79
N THR A 365 -19.01 -8.17 10.04
CA THR A 365 -18.22 -9.27 9.49
C THR A 365 -17.05 -9.64 10.40
N ALA A 366 -16.58 -8.73 11.24
CA ALA A 366 -15.53 -8.98 12.23
C ALA A 366 -15.63 -8.03 13.41
N CYS A 367 -15.23 -8.51 14.60
CA CYS A 367 -15.03 -7.70 15.80
C CYS A 367 -13.54 -7.36 15.93
N VAL A 368 -13.20 -6.05 16.02
CA VAL A 368 -11.82 -5.57 16.09
C VAL A 368 -11.55 -4.95 17.45
N VAL A 369 -10.62 -5.51 18.21
CA VAL A 369 -10.33 -5.11 19.58
C VAL A 369 -8.88 -4.69 19.77
N TRP A 370 -8.60 -3.90 20.82
CA TRP A 370 -7.24 -3.51 21.19
C TRP A 370 -6.60 -4.55 22.08
N GLY A 371 -5.62 -5.27 21.56
CA GLY A 371 -4.81 -6.24 22.28
C GLY A 371 -5.60 -7.29 23.06
N VAL A 372 -4.92 -8.02 23.93
CA VAL A 372 -5.53 -9.06 24.79
C VAL A 372 -6.55 -8.49 25.77
N LYS A 373 -6.34 -7.26 26.25
CA LYS A 373 -7.28 -6.62 27.18
C LYS A 373 -8.63 -6.33 26.53
N GLY A 374 -8.63 -5.88 25.28
CA GLY A 374 -9.87 -5.69 24.52
C GLY A 374 -10.56 -7.03 24.21
N GLU A 375 -9.77 -8.07 23.92
CA GLU A 375 -10.28 -9.42 23.74
C GLU A 375 -11.02 -9.92 24.97
N GLN A 376 -10.44 -9.88 26.17
CA GLN A 376 -11.08 -10.31 27.41
C GLN A 376 -12.44 -9.65 27.64
N GLN A 377 -12.59 -8.40 27.20
CA GLN A 377 -13.85 -7.66 27.35
C GLN A 377 -14.92 -8.07 26.33
N TRP A 378 -14.55 -8.41 25.10
CA TRP A 378 -15.48 -8.53 23.96
C TRP A 378 -15.54 -9.91 23.35
N LEU A 379 -14.72 -10.88 23.82
CA LEU A 379 -14.67 -12.23 23.26
C LEU A 379 -16.02 -12.94 23.34
N ALA A 380 -16.67 -12.90 24.49
CA ALA A 380 -17.95 -13.59 24.69
C ALA A 380 -19.04 -13.04 23.74
N GLU A 381 -19.11 -11.72 23.57
CA GLU A 381 -20.11 -11.13 22.68
C GLU A 381 -19.79 -11.40 21.20
N ALA A 382 -18.50 -11.41 20.80
CA ALA A 382 -18.09 -11.79 19.44
C ALA A 382 -18.45 -13.26 19.15
N GLN A 383 -18.18 -14.18 20.09
CA GLN A 383 -18.54 -15.59 19.97
C GLN A 383 -20.06 -15.80 19.88
N GLN A 384 -20.86 -15.14 20.74
CA GLN A 384 -22.33 -15.21 20.68
C GLN A 384 -22.88 -14.77 19.30
N LYS A 385 -22.18 -13.86 18.62
CA LYS A 385 -22.55 -13.35 17.29
C LYS A 385 -21.86 -14.10 16.15
N SER A 386 -21.09 -15.15 16.44
CA SER A 386 -20.26 -15.89 15.46
C SER A 386 -19.33 -15.00 14.64
N LEU A 387 -18.79 -13.94 15.26
CA LEU A 387 -17.88 -13.01 14.63
C LEU A 387 -16.43 -13.41 14.86
N PRO A 388 -15.57 -13.42 13.83
CA PRO A 388 -14.14 -13.52 14.02
C PRO A 388 -13.63 -12.30 14.81
N LEU A 389 -12.74 -12.56 15.77
CA LEU A 389 -12.13 -11.54 16.61
C LEU A 389 -10.74 -11.20 16.09
N TRP A 390 -10.57 -9.97 15.62
CA TRP A 390 -9.28 -9.43 15.18
C TRP A 390 -8.68 -8.54 16.27
N ARG A 391 -7.38 -8.59 16.41
CA ARG A 391 -6.65 -7.82 17.42
C ARG A 391 -5.78 -6.78 16.76
N MET A 392 -5.77 -5.58 17.33
CA MET A 392 -4.91 -4.50 16.87
C MET A 392 -3.99 -4.04 17.97
N GLU A 393 -2.78 -3.63 17.61
CA GLU A 393 -1.76 -3.09 18.51
C GLU A 393 -0.83 -2.13 17.76
N ASP A 394 -0.06 -1.32 18.51
CA ASP A 394 0.99 -0.49 17.94
C ASP A 394 1.99 -1.34 17.14
N GLY A 395 2.41 -0.87 15.97
CA GLY A 395 3.48 -1.49 15.20
C GLY A 395 4.87 -1.17 15.76
N PHE A 396 5.90 -1.59 15.05
CA PHE A 396 7.28 -1.56 15.54
C PHE A 396 7.99 -0.21 15.33
N LEU A 397 7.59 0.59 14.33
CA LEU A 397 7.98 1.99 14.18
C LEU A 397 6.76 2.86 14.50
N ARG A 398 6.76 3.49 15.69
CA ARG A 398 5.54 4.09 16.22
C ARG A 398 5.50 5.61 16.16
N SER A 399 6.44 6.28 16.79
CA SER A 399 6.39 7.74 16.94
C SER A 399 7.68 8.31 17.51
N SER A 400 7.83 9.63 17.47
CA SER A 400 8.84 10.33 18.28
C SER A 400 8.22 10.75 19.62
N GLY A 401 8.17 9.80 20.58
CA GLY A 401 7.58 9.96 21.91
C GLY A 401 6.70 8.79 22.35
N LEU A 402 6.34 8.75 23.63
CA LEU A 402 5.56 7.65 24.22
C LEU A 402 4.07 7.70 23.82
N GLY A 403 3.45 6.54 23.72
CA GLY A 403 2.00 6.43 23.52
C GLY A 403 1.18 7.02 24.68
N SER A 404 1.73 7.00 25.89
CA SER A 404 1.18 7.68 27.08
C SER A 404 1.08 9.20 26.91
N ASP A 405 1.85 9.80 25.99
CA ASP A 405 1.79 11.24 25.64
C ASP A 405 0.70 11.57 24.62
N LEU A 406 -0.15 10.60 24.27
CA LEU A 406 -1.26 10.74 23.32
C LEU A 406 -0.82 11.04 21.87
N LEU A 407 0.38 10.62 21.46
CA LEU A 407 0.83 10.76 20.09
C LEU A 407 0.17 9.67 19.23
N PRO A 408 -0.37 10.04 18.05
CA PRO A 408 -0.87 9.05 17.09
C PRO A 408 0.26 8.09 16.67
N PRO A 409 -0.02 6.78 16.53
CA PRO A 409 0.94 5.85 15.99
C PRO A 409 1.10 6.09 14.48
N LEU A 410 2.33 5.88 13.96
CA LEU A 410 2.60 5.79 12.52
C LEU A 410 2.24 4.43 11.98
N SER A 411 2.33 3.38 12.81
CA SER A 411 2.06 2.01 12.42
C SER A 411 1.13 1.30 13.37
N LEU A 412 0.29 0.43 12.81
CA LEU A 412 -0.62 -0.45 13.51
C LEU A 412 -0.54 -1.85 12.92
N VAL A 413 -0.57 -2.86 13.75
CA VAL A 413 -0.80 -4.24 13.33
C VAL A 413 -2.26 -4.61 13.53
N LEU A 414 -2.81 -5.36 12.59
CA LEU A 414 -4.16 -5.93 12.65
C LEU A 414 -4.04 -7.44 12.40
N ASP A 415 -4.15 -8.21 13.46
CA ASP A 415 -3.96 -9.64 13.47
C ASP A 415 -5.30 -10.37 13.55
N LYS A 416 -5.53 -11.30 12.64
CA LYS A 416 -6.80 -12.04 12.53
C LYS A 416 -6.81 -13.34 13.33
N ARG A 417 -5.63 -13.83 13.74
CA ARG A 417 -5.45 -15.09 14.49
C ARG A 417 -5.13 -14.86 15.95
N GLY A 418 -4.10 -14.05 16.22
CA GLY A 418 -3.59 -13.79 17.56
C GLY A 418 -3.13 -12.36 17.72
N ILE A 419 -1.90 -12.18 18.18
CA ILE A 419 -1.15 -10.92 18.18
C ILE A 419 0.33 -11.25 18.40
N TYR A 420 1.26 -10.53 17.81
CA TYR A 420 2.69 -10.84 17.75
C TYR A 420 3.37 -11.10 19.11
N TYR A 421 2.87 -10.53 20.18
CA TYR A 421 3.45 -10.67 21.53
C TYR A 421 2.82 -11.81 22.36
N ASP A 422 1.76 -12.44 21.89
CA ASP A 422 1.09 -13.55 22.56
C ASP A 422 1.63 -14.89 22.03
N ALA A 423 2.60 -15.46 22.75
CA ALA A 423 3.21 -16.73 22.40
C ALA A 423 2.33 -17.96 22.69
N THR A 424 1.17 -17.81 23.37
CA THR A 424 0.30 -18.93 23.72
C THR A 424 -0.49 -19.49 22.55
N ARG A 425 -0.61 -18.72 21.44
CA ARG A 425 -1.33 -19.09 20.20
C ARG A 425 -0.65 -18.50 18.97
N PRO A 426 -0.94 -19.03 17.77
CA PRO A 426 -0.36 -18.50 16.54
C PRO A 426 -0.88 -17.07 16.27
N SER A 427 0.00 -16.22 15.71
CA SER A 427 -0.32 -14.90 15.15
C SER A 427 -0.19 -14.90 13.63
N ASP A 428 -0.76 -13.88 12.97
CA ASP A 428 -0.53 -13.70 11.52
C ASP A 428 0.96 -13.50 11.22
N LEU A 429 1.72 -12.82 12.10
CA LEU A 429 3.16 -12.67 11.96
C LEU A 429 3.88 -14.03 12.02
N GLU A 430 3.51 -14.90 12.98
CA GLU A 430 4.10 -16.24 13.11
C GLU A 430 3.85 -17.09 11.84
N VAL A 431 2.65 -16.96 11.25
CA VAL A 431 2.33 -17.62 9.96
C VAL A 431 3.15 -17.05 8.82
N LEU A 432 3.29 -15.73 8.71
CA LEU A 432 4.13 -15.08 7.70
C LEU A 432 5.59 -15.52 7.78
N LEU A 433 6.13 -15.64 9.00
CA LEU A 433 7.49 -16.10 9.24
C LEU A 433 7.70 -17.57 8.87
N ASN A 434 6.76 -18.45 9.24
CA ASN A 434 6.82 -19.87 8.89
C ASN A 434 6.74 -20.15 7.37
N HIS A 435 6.16 -19.24 6.60
CA HIS A 435 6.02 -19.36 5.14
C HIS A 435 6.93 -18.38 4.38
N SER A 436 7.89 -17.76 5.04
CA SER A 436 8.76 -16.79 4.39
C SER A 436 9.65 -17.44 3.33
N GLN A 437 9.56 -16.93 2.10
CA GLN A 437 10.40 -17.32 0.96
C GLN A 437 10.67 -16.06 0.15
N LEU A 438 11.68 -15.29 0.56
CA LEU A 438 11.97 -14.01 -0.06
C LEU A 438 12.70 -14.16 -1.39
N THR A 439 12.24 -13.41 -2.38
CA THR A 439 13.02 -13.17 -3.60
C THR A 439 14.26 -12.33 -3.28
N LEU A 440 15.26 -12.34 -4.18
CA LEU A 440 16.46 -11.51 -4.03
C LEU A 440 16.12 -10.02 -3.84
N ALA A 441 15.16 -9.51 -4.61
CA ALA A 441 14.71 -8.11 -4.51
C ALA A 441 14.12 -7.80 -3.11
N GLN A 442 13.34 -8.71 -2.55
CA GLN A 442 12.77 -8.58 -1.21
C GLN A 442 13.85 -8.64 -0.12
N GLN A 443 14.84 -9.52 -0.26
CA GLN A 443 16.01 -9.58 0.64
C GLN A 443 16.81 -8.28 0.58
N MET A 444 17.10 -7.77 -0.61
CA MET A 444 17.79 -6.48 -0.80
C MET A 444 16.99 -5.31 -0.19
N ARG A 445 15.67 -5.29 -0.34
CA ARG A 445 14.80 -4.28 0.27
C ARG A 445 14.85 -4.33 1.79
N ALA A 446 14.77 -5.52 2.38
CA ALA A 446 14.88 -5.72 3.83
C ALA A 446 16.23 -5.24 4.37
N GLU A 447 17.32 -5.57 3.69
CA GLU A 447 18.66 -5.15 4.09
C GLU A 447 18.88 -3.64 3.95
N LYS A 448 18.40 -3.02 2.87
CA LYS A 448 18.44 -1.57 2.68
C LYS A 448 17.64 -0.84 3.77
N LEU A 449 16.46 -1.36 4.13
CA LEU A 449 15.65 -0.84 5.23
C LEU A 449 16.42 -0.95 6.55
N ARG A 450 17.02 -2.13 6.85
CA ARG A 450 17.83 -2.35 8.04
C ARG A 450 18.94 -1.32 8.15
N GLN A 451 19.73 -1.14 7.09
CA GLN A 451 20.83 -0.18 7.04
C GLN A 451 20.31 1.24 7.35
N ARG A 452 19.20 1.65 6.72
CA ARG A 452 18.61 2.97 6.96
C ARG A 452 18.18 3.17 8.41
N LEU A 453 17.54 2.18 9.03
CA LEU A 453 17.11 2.23 10.44
C LEU A 453 18.31 2.31 11.39
N VAL A 454 19.35 1.52 11.15
CA VAL A 454 20.58 1.48 11.95
C VAL A 454 21.36 2.80 11.86
N GLU A 455 21.59 3.31 10.65
CA GLU A 455 22.27 4.59 10.41
C GLU A 455 21.55 5.78 11.07
N SER A 456 20.22 5.76 10.99
CA SER A 456 19.38 6.82 11.57
C SER A 456 19.09 6.62 13.05
N LYS A 457 19.56 5.52 13.64
CA LYS A 457 19.37 5.15 15.06
C LYS A 457 17.89 5.15 15.46
N LEU A 458 16.99 4.73 14.56
CA LEU A 458 15.56 4.70 14.84
C LEU A 458 15.19 3.56 15.80
N SER A 459 14.28 3.86 16.73
CA SER A 459 13.65 2.91 17.65
C SER A 459 12.13 3.10 17.63
N LYS A 460 11.41 2.27 18.36
CA LYS A 460 9.94 2.37 18.48
C LYS A 460 9.47 3.76 18.93
N TYR A 461 10.21 4.40 19.83
CA TYR A 461 9.78 5.67 20.49
C TYR A 461 10.73 6.84 20.22
N ASN A 462 11.93 6.61 19.76
CA ASN A 462 12.94 7.64 19.42
C ASN A 462 13.18 8.65 20.57
N LEU A 463 13.47 8.13 21.76
CA LEU A 463 13.64 8.89 22.99
C LEU A 463 14.98 8.60 23.65
N GLY A 464 15.47 9.54 24.48
CA GLY A 464 16.63 9.41 25.33
C GLY A 464 17.81 10.30 24.93
N ALA A 465 18.74 10.48 25.88
CA ALA A 465 19.96 11.26 25.72
C ALA A 465 21.12 10.39 25.17
N ASN A 466 22.20 11.06 24.77
CA ASN A 466 23.42 10.36 24.36
C ASN A 466 23.97 9.51 25.52
N PHE A 467 24.49 8.32 25.16
CA PHE A 467 25.06 7.35 26.09
C PHE A 467 26.48 6.99 25.72
N SER A 468 27.36 6.98 26.69
CA SER A 468 28.71 6.44 26.61
C SER A 468 28.97 5.49 27.77
N LEU A 469 29.68 4.40 27.52
CA LEU A 469 30.08 3.47 28.59
C LEU A 469 31.07 4.14 29.52
N PRO A 470 30.98 3.92 30.83
CA PRO A 470 32.00 4.27 31.79
C PRO A 470 33.35 3.56 31.52
N ALA A 471 34.43 4.14 32.02
CA ALA A 471 35.77 3.59 31.81
C ALA A 471 35.95 2.17 32.36
N GLU A 472 35.23 1.83 33.41
CA GLU A 472 35.23 0.52 34.11
C GLU A 472 34.65 -0.62 33.25
N ALA A 473 33.94 -0.28 32.15
CA ALA A 473 33.48 -1.27 31.19
C ALA A 473 34.53 -1.69 30.16
N LYS A 474 35.70 -0.97 30.13
CA LYS A 474 36.76 -1.26 29.20
C LYS A 474 37.31 -2.67 29.42
N ASP A 475 37.49 -3.37 28.33
CA ASP A 475 38.01 -4.76 28.30
C ASP A 475 37.12 -5.81 28.98
N LYS A 476 35.88 -5.47 29.29
CA LYS A 476 34.86 -6.40 29.78
C LYS A 476 33.80 -6.68 28.74
N LYS A 477 33.22 -7.87 28.75
CA LYS A 477 32.02 -8.18 27.99
C LYS A 477 30.86 -7.36 28.54
N VAL A 478 30.24 -6.54 27.68
CA VAL A 478 29.12 -5.64 28.05
C VAL A 478 27.80 -6.30 27.74
N ILE A 479 26.98 -6.49 28.76
CA ILE A 479 25.64 -7.05 28.62
C ILE A 479 24.58 -5.97 28.93
N LEU A 480 23.67 -5.74 28.00
CA LEU A 480 22.51 -4.86 28.20
C LEU A 480 21.31 -5.68 28.65
N VAL A 481 20.70 -5.27 29.77
CA VAL A 481 19.43 -5.82 30.28
C VAL A 481 18.37 -4.71 30.23
N PRO A 482 17.51 -4.69 29.19
CA PRO A 482 16.42 -3.73 29.13
C PRO A 482 15.28 -4.17 30.05
N GLY A 483 14.90 -3.31 31.00
CA GLY A 483 13.75 -3.49 31.87
C GLY A 483 12.42 -3.39 31.09
N GLN A 484 11.41 -4.10 31.57
CA GLN A 484 10.10 -4.16 30.96
C GLN A 484 9.02 -3.80 32.00
N VAL A 485 7.83 -3.49 31.47
CA VAL A 485 6.64 -3.30 32.31
C VAL A 485 6.08 -4.67 32.68
N GLU A 486 6.15 -5.06 33.95
CA GLU A 486 5.84 -6.43 34.41
C GLU A 486 4.36 -6.80 34.32
N ASP A 487 3.46 -5.82 34.34
CA ASP A 487 2.02 -6.05 34.16
C ASP A 487 1.57 -5.96 32.69
N ASP A 488 2.51 -5.88 31.74
CA ASP A 488 2.21 -5.85 30.31
C ASP A 488 1.74 -7.22 29.79
N ALA A 489 0.96 -7.18 28.72
CA ALA A 489 0.45 -8.38 28.06
C ALA A 489 1.59 -9.25 27.51
N SER A 490 2.65 -8.63 26.96
CA SER A 490 3.81 -9.33 26.43
C SER A 490 4.56 -10.16 27.47
N ILE A 491 4.61 -9.70 28.73
CA ILE A 491 5.16 -10.49 29.86
C ILE A 491 4.19 -11.62 30.22
N LYS A 492 2.89 -11.32 30.35
CA LYS A 492 1.89 -12.31 30.77
C LYS A 492 1.72 -13.48 29.80
N THR A 493 1.86 -13.23 28.50
CA THR A 493 1.60 -14.22 27.44
C THR A 493 2.87 -14.70 26.73
N GLY A 494 3.99 -14.00 26.90
CA GLY A 494 5.25 -14.30 26.25
C GLY A 494 6.34 -14.86 27.15
N THR A 495 6.15 -14.88 28.49
CA THR A 495 7.13 -15.45 29.42
C THR A 495 6.69 -16.80 29.98
N VAL A 496 7.66 -17.66 30.26
CA VAL A 496 7.43 -19.01 30.84
C VAL A 496 7.90 -19.06 32.30
N SER A 497 9.18 -18.93 32.54
CA SER A 497 9.82 -19.07 33.86
C SER A 497 10.10 -17.70 34.52
N ILE A 498 10.82 -16.82 33.85
CA ILE A 498 11.23 -15.50 34.33
C ILE A 498 10.17 -14.47 33.96
N LYS A 499 9.56 -13.78 34.98
CA LYS A 499 8.43 -12.86 34.80
C LYS A 499 8.65 -11.46 35.37
N SER A 500 9.79 -11.23 36.03
CA SER A 500 10.13 -9.93 36.62
C SER A 500 11.50 -9.44 36.17
N ASN A 501 11.71 -8.13 36.23
CA ASN A 501 12.98 -7.50 35.90
C ASN A 501 14.08 -7.95 36.88
N LEU A 502 13.74 -8.10 38.17
CA LEU A 502 14.67 -8.54 39.21
C LEU A 502 15.15 -9.98 38.97
N GLU A 503 14.23 -10.91 38.64
CA GLU A 503 14.58 -12.31 38.33
C GLU A 503 15.49 -12.37 37.10
N LEU A 504 15.19 -11.61 36.05
CA LEU A 504 16.02 -11.53 34.86
C LEU A 504 17.42 -11.03 35.19
N LEU A 505 17.52 -9.90 35.91
CA LEU A 505 18.80 -9.28 36.23
C LEU A 505 19.67 -10.20 37.11
N ARG A 506 19.07 -10.89 38.10
CA ARG A 506 19.74 -11.88 38.94
C ARG A 506 20.27 -13.04 38.10
N THR A 507 19.43 -13.63 37.26
CA THR A 507 19.81 -14.74 36.38
C THR A 507 20.95 -14.36 35.43
N VAL A 508 20.92 -13.15 34.88
CA VAL A 508 21.98 -12.66 33.99
C VAL A 508 23.29 -12.49 34.74
N ARG A 509 23.27 -11.93 35.98
CA ARG A 509 24.46 -11.78 36.82
C ARG A 509 25.05 -13.14 37.22
N GLU A 510 24.22 -14.07 37.66
CA GLU A 510 24.63 -15.41 38.03
C GLU A 510 25.34 -16.18 36.89
N ARG A 511 24.79 -16.05 35.68
CA ARG A 511 25.34 -16.67 34.47
C ARG A 511 26.57 -15.95 33.87
N ASN A 512 26.75 -14.68 34.22
CA ASN A 512 27.82 -13.82 33.70
C ASN A 512 28.50 -13.02 34.82
N PRO A 513 29.21 -13.69 35.78
CA PRO A 513 29.73 -13.04 37.00
C PRO A 513 30.78 -11.96 36.72
N HIS A 514 31.49 -12.06 35.59
CA HIS A 514 32.58 -11.13 35.22
C HIS A 514 32.18 -10.09 34.15
N ALA A 515 30.96 -10.16 33.60
CA ALA A 515 30.52 -9.22 32.61
C ALA A 515 30.17 -7.85 33.22
N TYR A 516 30.29 -6.80 32.42
CA TYR A 516 29.80 -5.47 32.77
C TYR A 516 28.33 -5.38 32.41
N ILE A 517 27.42 -5.38 33.38
CA ILE A 517 25.98 -5.39 33.16
C ILE A 517 25.43 -3.97 33.22
N VAL A 518 24.83 -3.55 32.12
CA VAL A 518 24.10 -2.29 32.01
C VAL A 518 22.60 -2.56 32.14
N TYR A 519 21.97 -2.13 33.20
CA TYR A 519 20.53 -2.21 33.38
C TYR A 519 19.87 -0.92 32.89
N LYS A 520 18.91 -1.02 31.96
CA LYS A 520 18.16 0.11 31.45
C LYS A 520 16.68 -0.02 31.81
N PRO A 521 16.15 0.69 32.84
CA PRO A 521 14.74 0.63 33.22
C PRO A 521 13.82 1.10 32.10
N HIS A 522 12.60 0.55 32.05
CA HIS A 522 11.58 1.00 31.09
C HIS A 522 11.13 2.44 31.40
N PRO A 523 10.98 3.32 30.41
CA PRO A 523 10.58 4.73 30.64
C PRO A 523 9.30 4.90 31.43
N ASP A 524 8.25 4.09 31.17
CA ASP A 524 6.97 4.16 31.92
C ASP A 524 7.08 3.67 33.36
N VAL A 525 8.05 2.84 33.68
CA VAL A 525 8.37 2.41 35.05
C VAL A 525 9.06 3.54 35.79
N LEU A 526 10.08 4.17 35.18
CA LEU A 526 10.84 5.29 35.74
C LEU A 526 9.93 6.49 36.15
N VAL A 527 8.90 6.76 35.38
CA VAL A 527 7.96 7.85 35.73
C VAL A 527 6.85 7.40 36.70
N GLY A 528 6.93 6.18 37.25
CA GLY A 528 6.00 5.63 38.23
C GLY A 528 4.59 5.35 37.72
N ASN A 529 4.43 5.20 36.41
CA ASN A 529 3.13 4.93 35.77
C ASN A 529 2.78 3.44 35.74
N ARG A 530 3.77 2.54 35.80
CA ARG A 530 3.64 1.09 35.63
C ARG A 530 4.52 0.30 36.58
N LYS A 531 4.23 -1.00 36.76
CA LYS A 531 5.00 -1.94 37.60
C LYS A 531 6.28 -2.39 36.94
N GLY A 532 7.32 -2.71 37.71
CA GLY A 532 8.60 -3.26 37.23
C GLY A 532 9.81 -2.51 37.77
N ASP A 533 9.64 -1.71 38.82
CA ASP A 533 10.73 -1.04 39.53
C ASP A 533 11.52 -2.05 40.39
N ILE A 534 12.85 -1.91 40.39
CA ILE A 534 13.77 -2.71 41.22
C ILE A 534 14.36 -1.78 42.29
N PRO A 535 14.43 -2.19 43.58
CA PRO A 535 15.10 -1.40 44.63
C PRO A 535 16.55 -1.06 44.24
N ALA A 536 16.97 0.17 44.55
CA ALA A 536 18.29 0.68 44.12
C ALA A 536 19.45 -0.15 44.69
N GLU A 537 19.31 -0.69 45.87
CA GLU A 537 20.29 -1.56 46.53
C GLU A 537 20.50 -2.84 45.70
N LEU A 538 19.43 -3.47 45.23
CA LEU A 538 19.51 -4.69 44.42
C LEU A 538 20.04 -4.40 43.00
N ILE A 539 19.74 -3.21 42.45
CA ILE A 539 20.37 -2.82 41.18
C ILE A 539 21.88 -2.67 41.35
N ALA A 540 22.34 -2.01 42.42
CA ALA A 540 23.75 -1.80 42.72
C ALA A 540 24.51 -3.11 42.96
N GLU A 541 23.82 -4.15 43.47
CA GLU A 541 24.40 -5.50 43.66
C GLU A 541 24.52 -6.27 42.31
N LEU A 542 23.52 -6.14 41.44
CA LEU A 542 23.38 -7.03 40.28
C LEU A 542 23.81 -6.39 38.96
N ALA A 543 23.85 -5.06 38.85
CA ALA A 543 24.27 -4.33 37.65
C ALA A 543 25.42 -3.36 37.97
N ASP A 544 26.36 -3.23 37.03
CA ASP A 544 27.49 -2.32 37.17
C ASP A 544 27.13 -0.88 36.80
N TYR A 545 26.08 -0.71 36.01
CA TYR A 545 25.56 0.62 35.57
C TYR A 545 24.07 0.64 35.35
N GLN A 546 23.41 1.71 35.82
CA GLN A 546 22.01 1.95 35.56
C GLN A 546 21.83 3.10 34.55
N ALA A 547 21.36 2.80 33.34
CA ALA A 547 21.17 3.75 32.26
C ALA A 547 19.76 4.40 32.29
N LEU A 548 19.57 5.45 33.14
CA LEU A 548 18.25 6.04 33.39
C LEU A 548 17.68 6.80 32.20
N ASP A 549 18.45 7.73 31.61
CA ASP A 549 18.01 8.65 30.55
C ASP A 549 18.68 8.37 29.20
N ALA A 550 19.32 7.22 29.05
CA ALA A 550 20.04 6.88 27.84
C ALA A 550 19.10 6.47 26.69
N ASP A 551 19.45 6.82 25.47
CA ASP A 551 18.83 6.26 24.25
C ASP A 551 19.10 4.76 24.17
N ILE A 552 18.04 3.97 23.96
CA ILE A 552 18.13 2.50 23.94
C ILE A 552 19.04 2.00 22.80
N ILE A 553 19.00 2.65 21.64
CA ILE A 553 19.83 2.26 20.49
C ILE A 553 21.32 2.49 20.81
N GLN A 554 21.65 3.59 21.49
CA GLN A 554 23.03 3.82 21.90
C GLN A 554 23.50 2.81 22.95
N CYS A 555 22.62 2.38 23.87
CA CYS A 555 22.94 1.28 24.79
C CYS A 555 23.19 -0.03 24.04
N ILE A 556 22.32 -0.37 23.05
CA ILE A 556 22.47 -1.55 22.20
C ILE A 556 23.79 -1.49 21.41
N GLN A 557 24.12 -0.35 20.80
CA GLN A 557 25.36 -0.20 20.03
C GLN A 557 26.62 -0.45 20.87
N ARG A 558 26.60 -0.13 22.16
CA ARG A 558 27.71 -0.28 23.09
C ARG A 558 27.78 -1.66 23.76
N ALA A 559 26.70 -2.43 23.73
CA ALA A 559 26.64 -3.78 24.28
C ALA A 559 27.21 -4.81 23.29
N ASP A 560 27.76 -5.91 23.82
CA ASP A 560 28.11 -7.11 23.07
C ASP A 560 26.90 -8.02 22.94
N GLU A 561 26.13 -8.15 24.04
CA GLU A 561 24.91 -8.96 24.09
C GLU A 561 23.75 -8.21 24.72
N VAL A 562 22.54 -8.61 24.35
CA VAL A 562 21.28 -8.11 24.93
C VAL A 562 20.50 -9.28 25.52
N HIS A 563 20.19 -9.21 26.83
CA HIS A 563 19.46 -10.23 27.56
C HIS A 563 18.06 -9.71 27.91
N THR A 564 17.01 -10.36 27.44
CA THR A 564 15.65 -9.87 27.61
C THR A 564 14.62 -10.98 27.78
N MET A 565 13.49 -10.67 28.41
CA MET A 565 12.33 -11.56 28.43
C MET A 565 11.61 -11.52 27.08
N THR A 566 10.92 -10.42 26.78
CA THR A 566 10.11 -10.27 25.54
C THR A 566 10.21 -8.87 24.93
N SER A 567 11.19 -8.06 25.37
CA SER A 567 11.31 -6.67 24.92
C SER A 567 11.56 -6.53 23.43
N LEU A 568 10.94 -5.53 22.82
CA LEU A 568 11.25 -5.14 21.44
C LEU A 568 12.71 -4.72 21.26
N SER A 569 13.40 -4.30 22.34
CA SER A 569 14.82 -3.98 22.30
C SER A 569 15.70 -5.17 21.85
N GLY A 570 15.24 -6.41 22.05
CA GLY A 570 15.91 -7.59 21.47
C GLY A 570 15.82 -7.62 19.94
N PHE A 571 14.67 -7.28 19.36
CA PHE A 571 14.55 -7.14 17.91
C PHE A 571 15.40 -5.97 17.38
N GLU A 572 15.39 -4.83 18.06
CA GLU A 572 16.26 -3.69 17.74
C GLU A 572 17.74 -4.07 17.81
N ALA A 573 18.13 -4.91 18.77
CA ALA A 573 19.50 -5.43 18.89
C ALA A 573 19.90 -6.35 17.72
N LEU A 574 18.98 -7.21 17.25
CA LEU A 574 19.19 -8.02 16.05
C LEU A 574 19.44 -7.15 14.81
N LEU A 575 18.69 -6.04 14.65
CA LEU A 575 18.93 -5.08 13.55
C LEU A 575 20.35 -4.53 13.58
N HIS A 576 20.92 -4.32 14.77
CA HIS A 576 22.28 -3.83 14.99
C HIS A 576 23.34 -4.96 15.00
N GLY A 577 22.97 -6.19 14.66
CA GLY A 577 23.88 -7.33 14.59
C GLY A 577 24.39 -7.82 15.95
N LYS A 578 23.65 -7.55 17.04
CA LYS A 578 24.03 -7.99 18.39
C LYS A 578 23.49 -9.38 18.69
N GLN A 579 24.21 -10.14 19.53
CA GLN A 579 23.71 -11.38 20.06
C GLN A 579 22.60 -11.12 21.06
N VAL A 580 21.48 -11.85 20.93
CA VAL A 580 20.29 -11.64 21.78
C VAL A 580 19.94 -12.94 22.48
N HIS A 581 19.82 -12.87 23.82
CA HIS A 581 19.38 -13.95 24.69
C HIS A 581 17.95 -13.72 25.12
N CYS A 582 17.04 -14.65 24.79
CA CYS A 582 15.62 -14.57 25.08
C CYS A 582 15.25 -15.52 26.23
N TYR A 583 14.77 -14.97 27.34
CA TYR A 583 14.26 -15.70 28.51
C TYR A 583 12.74 -15.90 28.47
N GLY A 584 12.12 -15.43 27.43
CA GLY A 584 10.71 -15.63 27.04
C GLY A 584 10.61 -15.97 25.57
N LEU A 585 9.43 -15.89 24.99
CA LEU A 585 9.12 -16.20 23.62
C LEU A 585 8.62 -14.97 22.83
N PRO A 586 9.41 -13.90 22.67
CA PRO A 586 9.02 -12.78 21.80
C PRO A 586 8.88 -13.27 20.34
N PHE A 587 8.28 -12.46 19.47
CA PHE A 587 8.01 -12.85 18.09
C PHE A 587 9.27 -13.18 17.27
N TYR A 588 10.42 -12.67 17.67
CA TYR A 588 11.71 -12.87 17.00
C TYR A 588 12.53 -14.04 17.56
N ALA A 589 12.10 -14.68 18.66
CA ALA A 589 12.72 -15.87 19.25
C ALA A 589 12.25 -17.16 18.56
N GLY A 590 13.06 -18.21 18.60
CA GLY A 590 12.73 -19.55 18.08
C GLY A 590 12.98 -19.74 16.59
N TRP A 591 13.62 -18.79 15.90
CA TRP A 591 13.89 -18.85 14.46
C TRP A 591 15.37 -19.07 14.11
N GLY A 592 16.22 -19.36 15.12
CA GLY A 592 17.66 -19.55 14.94
C GLY A 592 18.47 -18.25 14.87
N LEU A 593 17.84 -17.08 15.16
CA LEU A 593 18.47 -15.76 15.19
C LEU A 593 18.88 -15.32 16.61
N THR A 594 18.41 -16.02 17.62
CA THR A 594 18.56 -15.71 19.06
C THR A 594 19.05 -16.93 19.82
N VAL A 595 19.57 -16.70 21.02
CA VAL A 595 19.85 -17.77 22.00
C VAL A 595 18.60 -17.86 22.90
N ASP A 596 17.83 -18.93 22.75
CA ASP A 596 16.51 -19.04 23.36
C ASP A 596 16.53 -20.02 24.54
N GLU A 597 16.00 -19.58 25.71
CA GLU A 597 15.80 -20.42 26.88
C GLU A 597 14.64 -21.41 26.69
N HIS A 598 13.67 -21.05 25.87
CA HIS A 598 12.45 -21.82 25.64
C HIS A 598 12.23 -22.10 24.16
N HIS A 599 11.68 -23.29 23.87
CA HIS A 599 11.31 -23.71 22.54
C HIS A 599 9.82 -23.46 22.25
N CYS A 600 9.50 -22.97 21.07
CA CYS A 600 8.14 -22.84 20.56
C CYS A 600 7.91 -23.83 19.41
N PRO A 601 7.14 -24.90 19.60
CA PRO A 601 6.97 -25.96 18.59
C PRO A 601 6.36 -25.49 17.26
N ARG A 602 5.67 -24.35 17.27
CA ARG A 602 5.04 -23.78 16.06
C ARG A 602 6.02 -23.01 15.17
N ARG A 603 7.24 -22.72 15.65
CA ARG A 603 8.27 -21.95 14.93
C ARG A 603 9.29 -22.93 14.36
N GLU A 604 8.97 -23.45 13.16
CA GLU A 604 9.66 -24.59 12.57
C GLU A 604 10.79 -24.19 11.61
N GLN A 605 10.76 -22.95 11.11
CA GLN A 605 11.71 -22.45 10.12
C GLN A 605 12.96 -21.86 10.77
N LYS A 606 14.12 -22.06 10.13
CA LYS A 606 15.32 -21.24 10.38
C LYS A 606 15.29 -20.06 9.42
N LEU A 607 15.23 -18.87 9.96
CA LEU A 607 15.11 -17.64 9.19
C LEU A 607 16.45 -16.91 9.08
N THR A 608 16.59 -16.14 8.01
CA THR A 608 17.59 -15.07 7.94
C THR A 608 17.05 -13.80 8.62
N LEU A 609 17.95 -12.88 8.98
CA LEU A 609 17.51 -11.57 9.51
C LEU A 609 16.67 -10.80 8.48
N ALA A 610 16.94 -10.96 7.19
CA ALA A 610 16.15 -10.35 6.11
C ALA A 610 14.69 -10.86 6.10
N ASP A 611 14.45 -12.17 6.33
CA ASP A 611 13.10 -12.73 6.46
C ASP A 611 12.36 -12.08 7.62
N LEU A 612 12.99 -12.01 8.79
CA LEU A 612 12.39 -11.39 9.98
C LEU A 612 12.03 -9.92 9.74
N ILE A 613 12.95 -9.15 9.16
CA ILE A 613 12.74 -7.72 8.84
C ILE A 613 11.62 -7.55 7.83
N TYR A 614 11.62 -8.32 6.75
CA TYR A 614 10.64 -8.20 5.69
C TYR A 614 9.23 -8.47 6.21
N GLN A 615 9.05 -9.59 6.92
CA GLN A 615 7.74 -9.94 7.45
C GLN A 615 7.29 -9.00 8.58
N ALA A 616 8.18 -8.69 9.54
CA ALA A 616 7.79 -7.89 10.70
C ALA A 616 7.65 -6.39 10.42
N LEU A 617 8.46 -5.81 9.52
CA LEU A 617 8.42 -4.36 9.28
C LEU A 617 7.72 -3.98 7.98
N ILE A 618 7.77 -4.81 6.93
CA ILE A 618 7.23 -4.45 5.62
C ILE A 618 5.82 -5.01 5.41
N VAL A 619 5.58 -6.29 5.77
CA VAL A 619 4.33 -6.98 5.45
C VAL A 619 3.28 -6.87 6.55
N TYR A 620 3.65 -7.13 7.80
CA TYR A 620 2.70 -7.28 8.90
C TYR A 620 2.08 -5.96 9.37
N PRO A 621 2.82 -4.83 9.56
CA PRO A 621 2.23 -3.56 9.97
C PRO A 621 1.62 -2.79 8.80
N THR A 622 0.62 -1.98 9.11
CA THR A 622 0.15 -0.90 8.23
C THR A 622 0.71 0.42 8.73
N TYR A 623 1.24 1.22 7.83
CA TYR A 623 1.74 2.56 8.10
C TYR A 623 0.78 3.59 7.53
N ILE A 624 0.48 4.65 8.29
CA ILE A 624 -0.40 5.74 7.88
C ILE A 624 0.34 7.07 8.06
N HIS A 625 0.34 7.89 7.03
CA HIS A 625 0.92 9.24 7.11
C HIS A 625 0.15 10.10 8.12
N PRO A 626 0.78 10.71 9.15
CA PRO A 626 0.09 11.28 10.29
C PRO A 626 -0.75 12.52 9.97
N THR A 627 -0.47 13.23 8.88
CA THR A 627 -1.22 14.43 8.46
C THR A 627 -2.08 14.19 7.22
N ARG A 628 -1.66 13.32 6.30
CA ARG A 628 -2.42 13.00 5.07
C ARG A 628 -3.40 11.87 5.26
N LEU A 629 -3.24 11.07 6.33
CA LEU A 629 -4.12 9.97 6.74
C LEU A 629 -4.28 8.88 5.66
N GLN A 630 -3.26 8.71 4.81
CA GLN A 630 -3.18 7.72 3.73
C GLN A 630 -2.12 6.66 4.05
N PRO A 631 -2.25 5.43 3.55
CA PRO A 631 -1.21 4.42 3.63
C PRO A 631 0.11 4.89 3.01
N ILE A 632 1.20 4.54 3.68
CA ILE A 632 2.57 4.84 3.25
C ILE A 632 3.43 3.59 3.41
N THR A 633 4.61 3.59 2.80
CA THR A 633 5.59 2.52 3.00
C THR A 633 6.26 2.64 4.37
N VAL A 634 6.93 1.58 4.79
CA VAL A 634 7.78 1.64 6.00
C VAL A 634 8.97 2.59 5.79
N GLU A 635 9.47 2.69 4.56
CA GLU A 635 10.52 3.62 4.17
C GLU A 635 10.09 5.07 4.36
N ASP A 636 8.88 5.44 3.89
CA ASP A 636 8.30 6.78 4.10
C ASP A 636 8.07 7.06 5.60
N ALA A 637 7.61 6.06 6.34
CA ALA A 637 7.43 6.18 7.79
C ALA A 637 8.77 6.40 8.52
N ALA A 638 9.83 5.69 8.11
CA ALA A 638 11.18 5.88 8.63
C ALA A 638 11.68 7.29 8.31
N GLU A 639 11.53 7.75 7.07
CA GLU A 639 11.95 9.09 6.66
C GLU A 639 11.20 10.18 7.43
N TYR A 640 9.88 10.02 7.63
CA TYR A 640 9.11 10.93 8.47
C TYR A 640 9.65 11.00 9.91
N LEU A 641 10.04 9.85 10.50
CA LEU A 641 10.62 9.82 11.85
C LEU A 641 12.01 10.47 11.90
N ILE A 642 12.83 10.30 10.86
CA ILE A 642 14.16 10.93 10.75
C ILE A 642 14.03 12.46 10.72
N GLN A 643 13.07 12.97 9.99
CA GLN A 643 12.80 14.40 9.86
C GLN A 643 12.09 14.99 11.10
N THR A 644 11.50 14.14 11.95
CA THR A 644 10.81 14.58 13.15
C THR A 644 11.80 14.78 14.31
N PRO A 645 11.87 15.97 14.94
CA PRO A 645 12.77 16.21 16.06
C PRO A 645 12.56 15.22 17.22
N ARG A 646 13.65 14.62 17.70
CA ARG A 646 13.62 13.75 18.88
C ARG A 646 13.28 14.57 20.12
N LYS A 647 12.46 14.01 21.00
CA LYS A 647 12.11 14.63 22.27
C LYS A 647 12.95 14.03 23.39
N PRO A 648 13.59 14.84 24.26
CA PRO A 648 14.29 14.33 25.43
C PRO A 648 13.29 13.64 26.36
N LEU A 649 13.75 12.58 27.05
CA LEU A 649 13.00 11.92 28.10
C LEU A 649 13.05 12.84 29.34
N PHE A 650 12.01 13.64 29.55
CA PHE A 650 11.94 14.46 30.77
C PHE A 650 11.49 13.59 31.96
N ILE A 651 12.45 13.10 32.73
CA ILE A 651 12.23 12.36 34.00
C ILE A 651 11.51 13.25 35.04
N THR A 652 11.56 14.59 34.92
CA THR A 652 11.01 15.57 35.82
C THR A 652 9.58 16.03 35.54
N ARG A 653 8.83 15.39 34.66
CA ARG A 653 7.42 15.73 34.47
C ARG A 653 6.58 15.24 35.67
N LYS A 654 6.57 16.04 36.75
CA LYS A 654 5.41 16.08 37.68
C LYS A 654 4.14 16.00 36.81
N LYS A 655 3.22 15.08 37.17
CA LYS A 655 1.91 14.83 36.59
C LYS A 655 1.35 16.10 35.92
N ALA A 656 1.46 16.25 34.63
CA ALA A 656 0.74 17.29 33.89
C ALA A 656 -0.72 17.13 34.27
N GLY A 657 -1.31 18.19 34.90
CA GLY A 657 -2.62 18.10 35.51
C GLY A 657 -3.66 17.52 34.54
N ARG A 658 -4.67 16.85 35.05
CA ARG A 658 -5.78 16.24 34.27
C ARG A 658 -6.31 17.20 33.20
N VAL A 659 -6.30 18.50 33.46
CA VAL A 659 -6.77 19.57 32.56
C VAL A 659 -5.88 19.69 31.31
N ILE A 660 -4.54 19.64 31.42
CA ILE A 660 -3.62 19.73 30.27
C ILE A 660 -3.73 18.49 29.40
N ARG A 661 -3.93 17.29 30.00
CA ARG A 661 -4.21 16.06 29.24
C ARG A 661 -5.54 16.16 28.49
N TYR A 662 -6.57 16.75 29.10
CA TYR A 662 -7.88 16.92 28.47
C TYR A 662 -7.80 17.91 27.30
N TYR A 663 -7.10 19.03 27.46
CA TYR A 663 -6.89 20.05 26.45
C TYR A 663 -6.11 19.53 25.24
N ARG A 664 -5.04 18.75 25.48
CA ARG A 664 -4.29 18.07 24.42
C ARG A 664 -5.15 17.05 23.66
N LYS A 665 -5.99 16.29 24.37
CA LYS A 665 -6.97 15.37 23.74
C LYS A 665 -7.93 16.11 22.83
N LEU A 666 -8.42 17.26 23.25
CA LEU A 666 -9.36 18.08 22.49
C LEU A 666 -8.70 18.65 21.21
N ILE A 667 -7.51 19.24 21.34
CA ILE A 667 -6.77 19.78 20.17
C ILE A 667 -6.48 18.69 19.13
N MET A 668 -6.02 17.51 19.57
CA MET A 668 -5.74 16.40 18.65
C MET A 668 -7.01 15.84 18.04
N PHE A 669 -8.09 15.74 18.81
CA PHE A 669 -9.41 15.34 18.30
C PHE A 669 -9.89 16.31 17.21
N CYS A 670 -9.75 17.61 17.43
CA CYS A 670 -10.12 18.63 16.43
C CYS A 670 -9.24 18.53 15.17
N LYS A 671 -7.92 18.34 15.33
CA LYS A 671 -7.02 18.16 14.18
C LYS A 671 -7.32 16.92 13.35
N VAL A 672 -7.69 15.80 13.97
CA VAL A 672 -8.02 14.55 13.24
C VAL A 672 -9.41 14.56 12.64
N ARG A 673 -10.33 15.37 13.18
CA ARG A 673 -11.73 15.42 12.71
C ARG A 673 -12.00 16.55 11.70
N PHE A 674 -11.27 17.65 11.79
CA PHE A 674 -11.53 18.89 11.05
C PHE A 674 -10.30 19.40 10.27
N GLY A 675 -9.11 18.82 10.44
CA GLY A 675 -7.90 19.03 9.63
C GLY A 675 -7.80 17.96 8.59
#